data_3f519db28b09cd36029fff602536ccee
#
_entry.id   3f519db28b09cd36029fff602536ccee
#
_cell.length_a   1.000
_cell.length_b   1.000
_cell.length_c   1.000
_cell.angle_alpha   90.00
_cell.angle_beta   90.00
_cell.angle_gamma   90.00
#
_symmetry.space_group_name_H-M   'P 1'
#
loop_
_entity.id
_entity.type
_entity.pdbx_description
1 polymer ?
#
loop_
_entity_poly.entity_id
_entity_poly.type
_entity_poly.pdbx_seq_one_letter_code
_entity_poly.pdbx_strand_id
1 'polypeptide(L)'
;MHFDFSVKFLMSLMLAPVSVYGSLPDSVSSHTNIPEVVVTGENHAPVPTTNTSQTLSLKKSDRLVLQNVSDAVRRMAGAEIKDYGGIGGLKTVSVRGLGSKHTLVCYDGMPVTDCQNGQVDLGRFSLDQLDEIRLYIGENCDIDAGALHFVSPSTLNLMSSAPIYSDKNYNAVAKITGGSFGFVNPYVSFDHKLGDHNSIKASANFSRADGNYPYTLTNGMLKTEEIREHSESVCGHGELSGRFLLSPKTHLRAKTHYYVSDRELPGGVVYYNTVNNETLKDKNAFAEVVSRTDWDSTMLMIAGKFNWSACYYHDEAMMYPGGKLDNRYFQREWYGTAVVRHNFTDHFSMANATDYILNSFNSNIHGCVFPQRHTLLDALSGKFKNEKVTATATLLGSFFFNQVEIGEAPDNYQHLSPSIAVSYKPFAPSIYFRASYKNIFRMPNFNELYFNSFGVRTLEPEKTKQYNVGATYLYESDKSLESSRLKSFAISADYYFNKVDDKIVAMPKMFIWSIVNMGYVEIKGIDFVTNLEVATSKRTSLFLTAKYAYQYAVDLTDPKSDIYEHQLPYIPKHSGNGSVAFENPVVNVSYNVNAVGKRYYLPQNIRPNMMEAYAEHGVSLYKTFDFKKFDMKLRGDVVNLTDKQYEVVRFYPMPKRSYKASVEFKF
;
A
#
# COMPACT_ATOMS: atom_id res chain seq x y z
N MET A 1 -17.94 -17.45 -34.75
CA MET A 1 -17.27 -18.69 -35.18
C MET A 1 -15.89 -18.36 -35.78
N HIS A 2 -14.90 -18.00 -34.94
CA HIS A 2 -13.47 -17.87 -35.24
C HIS A 2 -12.70 -17.66 -33.91
N PHE A 3 -12.57 -18.74 -33.14
CA PHE A 3 -11.94 -18.72 -31.82
C PHE A 3 -10.83 -19.77 -31.68
N ASP A 4 -10.15 -20.18 -32.78
CA ASP A 4 -9.34 -21.42 -32.69
C ASP A 4 -7.86 -21.27 -33.02
N PHE A 5 -7.32 -20.07 -33.23
CA PHE A 5 -5.91 -19.97 -33.67
C PHE A 5 -4.93 -19.38 -32.66
N SER A 6 -5.38 -18.55 -31.71
CA SER A 6 -4.46 -17.86 -30.77
C SER A 6 -4.14 -18.67 -29.51
N VAL A 7 -5.09 -19.50 -29.04
CA VAL A 7 -4.92 -20.27 -27.79
C VAL A 7 -4.04 -21.50 -28.00
N LYS A 8 -4.07 -22.10 -29.21
CA LYS A 8 -3.23 -23.28 -29.50
C LYS A 8 -1.74 -22.96 -29.63
N PHE A 9 -1.39 -21.73 -30.03
CA PHE A 9 0.01 -21.32 -30.15
C PHE A 9 0.67 -21.06 -28.76
N LEU A 10 -0.07 -20.52 -27.81
CA LEU A 10 0.45 -20.33 -26.43
C LEU A 10 0.55 -21.64 -25.64
N MET A 11 -0.40 -22.59 -25.83
CA MET A 11 -0.33 -23.88 -25.15
C MET A 11 0.77 -24.80 -25.69
N SER A 12 1.22 -24.62 -26.92
CA SER A 12 2.30 -25.43 -27.50
C SER A 12 3.70 -25.03 -27.03
N LEU A 13 3.88 -23.84 -26.45
CA LEU A 13 5.15 -23.44 -25.84
C LEU A 13 5.33 -23.94 -24.40
N MET A 14 4.27 -24.41 -23.74
CA MET A 14 4.32 -24.93 -22.36
C MET A 14 4.63 -26.42 -22.24
N LEU A 15 4.72 -27.18 -23.33
CA LEU A 15 4.87 -28.64 -23.32
C LEU A 15 6.05 -29.17 -24.14
N ALA A 16 7.20 -28.51 -24.11
CA ALA A 16 8.43 -29.11 -24.61
C ALA A 16 9.19 -29.82 -23.48
N PRO A 17 9.33 -31.15 -23.50
CA PRO A 17 10.15 -31.84 -22.53
C PRO A 17 11.63 -31.56 -22.86
N VAL A 18 12.32 -30.84 -22.00
CA VAL A 18 13.76 -30.69 -22.02
C VAL A 18 14.36 -31.96 -21.40
N SER A 19 14.76 -32.89 -22.26
CA SER A 19 15.61 -34.01 -21.88
C SER A 19 17.06 -33.53 -21.87
N VAL A 20 17.63 -33.29 -20.72
CA VAL A 20 19.07 -33.05 -20.56
C VAL A 20 19.71 -34.32 -20.03
N TYR A 21 20.43 -34.99 -20.90
CA TYR A 21 21.48 -35.97 -20.51
C TYR A 21 22.78 -35.19 -20.27
N GLY A 22 23.26 -35.20 -19.08
CA GLY A 22 24.57 -34.66 -18.73
C GLY A 22 25.10 -35.38 -17.51
N SER A 23 26.22 -36.09 -17.72
CA SER A 23 26.95 -36.85 -16.72
C SER A 23 27.55 -35.96 -15.63
N LEU A 24 27.45 -36.43 -14.38
CA LEU A 24 28.07 -35.88 -13.18
C LEU A 24 29.59 -35.95 -13.21
N PRO A 25 30.29 -34.98 -12.62
CA PRO A 25 31.44 -35.25 -11.78
C PRO A 25 31.15 -34.90 -10.31
N ASP A 26 31.70 -35.76 -9.46
CA ASP A 26 31.61 -35.72 -8.01
C ASP A 26 32.26 -34.49 -7.37
N SER A 27 31.68 -34.13 -6.22
CA SER A 27 32.28 -33.42 -5.09
C SER A 27 32.60 -31.92 -5.29
N VAL A 28 31.81 -31.07 -4.62
CA VAL A 28 32.26 -30.24 -3.51
C VAL A 28 31.02 -29.78 -2.74
N SER A 29 30.88 -30.21 -1.50
CA SER A 29 29.92 -29.74 -0.54
C SER A 29 30.26 -28.30 -0.10
N SER A 30 29.54 -27.34 -0.57
CA SER A 30 29.36 -26.06 0.14
C SER A 30 27.88 -25.89 0.44
N HIS A 31 27.49 -26.20 1.67
CA HIS A 31 26.21 -25.82 2.23
C HIS A 31 26.17 -24.31 2.29
N THR A 32 25.72 -23.66 1.23
CA THR A 32 25.14 -22.32 1.32
C THR A 32 23.72 -22.50 1.84
N ASN A 33 23.58 -22.47 3.15
CA ASN A 33 22.29 -22.19 3.77
C ASN A 33 21.80 -20.87 3.18
N ILE A 34 20.83 -20.95 2.25
CA ILE A 34 20.00 -19.79 1.94
C ILE A 34 19.22 -19.56 3.25
N PRO A 35 19.45 -18.45 3.97
CA PRO A 35 18.69 -18.23 5.16
C PRO A 35 17.23 -18.14 4.70
N GLU A 36 16.39 -19.02 5.24
CA GLU A 36 14.98 -18.74 5.44
C GLU A 36 14.85 -17.23 5.65
N VAL A 37 13.91 -16.55 5.00
CA VAL A 37 13.65 -15.14 5.28
C VAL A 37 13.04 -15.09 6.67
N VAL A 38 13.85 -15.40 7.65
CA VAL A 38 13.65 -15.03 9.03
C VAL A 38 13.87 -13.54 9.03
N VAL A 39 12.76 -12.80 9.09
CA VAL A 39 12.80 -11.38 9.39
C VAL A 39 13.29 -11.26 10.83
N THR A 40 14.58 -11.43 11.01
CA THR A 40 15.25 -11.06 12.25
C THR A 40 15.13 -9.56 12.36
N GLY A 41 14.56 -9.09 13.48
CA GLY A 41 14.30 -7.67 13.75
C GLY A 41 15.56 -6.83 13.95
N GLU A 42 16.56 -7.01 13.13
CA GLU A 42 17.71 -6.14 13.02
C GLU A 42 17.41 -5.01 12.03
N ASN A 43 17.92 -3.82 12.35
CA ASN A 43 17.90 -2.67 11.46
C ASN A 43 18.61 -3.05 10.16
N HIS A 44 17.89 -3.54 9.17
CA HIS A 44 18.44 -3.56 7.84
C HIS A 44 18.38 -2.12 7.34
N ALA A 45 19.56 -1.52 7.16
CA ALA A 45 19.69 -0.39 6.26
C ALA A 45 18.96 -0.76 4.96
N PRO A 46 18.26 0.19 4.32
CA PRO A 46 17.52 -0.11 3.10
C PRO A 46 18.45 -0.84 2.13
N VAL A 47 18.12 -2.10 1.84
CA VAL A 47 18.93 -2.91 0.91
C VAL A 47 18.99 -2.15 -0.41
N PRO A 48 20.17 -1.92 -0.98
CA PRO A 48 20.30 -1.23 -2.25
C PRO A 48 19.55 -2.00 -3.33
N THR A 49 18.45 -1.43 -3.74
CA THR A 49 17.58 -1.98 -4.80
C THR A 49 17.76 -1.17 -6.08
N THR A 50 17.38 -1.73 -7.21
CA THR A 50 17.39 -1.01 -8.50
C THR A 50 16.30 0.05 -8.55
N ASN A 51 15.33 0.02 -7.64
CA ASN A 51 14.25 0.99 -7.49
C ASN A 51 14.34 1.79 -6.18
N THR A 52 13.52 2.81 -6.05
CA THR A 52 13.29 3.50 -4.80
C THR A 52 12.41 2.65 -3.90
N SER A 53 12.92 2.26 -2.74
CA SER A 53 12.16 1.50 -1.75
C SER A 53 12.23 2.15 -0.38
N GLN A 54 11.11 2.14 0.33
CA GLN A 54 10.99 2.62 1.69
C GLN A 54 10.34 1.54 2.54
N THR A 55 10.97 1.21 3.64
CA THR A 55 10.52 0.20 4.58
C THR A 55 10.23 0.82 5.94
N LEU A 56 9.08 0.50 6.51
CA LEU A 56 8.70 0.87 7.86
C LEU A 56 8.48 -0.43 8.67
N SER A 57 9.42 -0.73 9.56
CA SER A 57 9.28 -1.86 10.50
C SER A 57 8.32 -1.48 11.63
N LEU A 58 7.23 -2.24 11.77
CA LEU A 58 6.24 -2.04 12.82
C LEU A 58 6.68 -2.66 14.17
N LYS A 59 7.67 -3.55 14.18
CA LYS A 59 8.34 -4.01 15.41
C LYS A 59 9.03 -2.86 16.15
N LYS A 60 9.38 -1.80 15.42
CA LYS A 60 9.94 -0.54 15.95
C LYS A 60 8.93 0.62 15.87
N SER A 61 7.65 0.33 15.63
CA SER A 61 6.58 1.32 15.51
C SER A 61 6.34 2.12 16.79
N ASP A 62 6.80 1.62 17.92
CA ASP A 62 6.74 2.32 19.19
C ASP A 62 7.46 3.68 19.14
N ARG A 63 8.44 3.83 18.23
CA ARG A 63 9.13 5.11 17.94
C ARG A 63 8.28 6.11 17.16
N LEU A 64 7.06 5.74 16.78
CA LEU A 64 6.16 6.56 15.96
C LEU A 64 4.78 6.60 16.61
N VAL A 65 4.11 7.74 16.48
CA VAL A 65 2.69 7.86 16.82
C VAL A 65 1.87 7.39 15.63
N LEU A 66 1.37 6.16 15.66
CA LEU A 66 0.57 5.55 14.59
C LEU A 66 -0.81 5.16 15.12
N GLN A 67 -1.84 5.53 14.39
CA GLN A 67 -3.22 5.17 14.73
C GLN A 67 -3.75 4.00 13.88
N ASN A 68 -3.32 3.94 12.62
CA ASN A 68 -3.77 2.98 11.62
C ASN A 68 -2.71 2.81 10.51
N VAL A 69 -2.96 1.92 9.56
CA VAL A 69 -2.05 1.64 8.43
C VAL A 69 -1.81 2.88 7.57
N SER A 70 -2.83 3.71 7.36
CA SER A 70 -2.67 4.92 6.53
C SER A 70 -1.72 5.94 7.17
N ASP A 71 -1.68 6.05 8.51
CA ASP A 71 -0.71 6.90 9.21
C ASP A 71 0.73 6.42 9.02
N ALA A 72 0.93 5.11 8.99
CA ALA A 72 2.23 4.52 8.69
C ALA A 72 2.67 4.84 7.25
N VAL A 73 1.77 4.69 6.28
CA VAL A 73 2.03 4.99 4.87
C VAL A 73 2.25 6.50 4.64
N ARG A 74 1.50 7.36 5.31
CA ARG A 74 1.68 8.83 5.25
C ARG A 74 3.09 9.27 5.64
N ARG A 75 3.82 8.46 6.41
CA ARG A 75 5.21 8.72 6.80
C ARG A 75 6.23 8.30 5.74
N MET A 76 5.80 7.80 4.57
CA MET A 76 6.68 7.49 3.45
C MET A 76 6.78 8.68 2.51
N ALA A 77 7.98 9.03 2.06
CA ALA A 77 8.18 10.14 1.13
C ALA A 77 7.47 9.88 -0.19
N GLY A 78 6.82 10.89 -0.74
CA GLY A 78 6.04 10.79 -1.97
C GLY A 78 4.70 10.05 -1.84
N ALA A 79 4.36 9.55 -0.64
CA ALA A 79 3.05 8.95 -0.37
C ALA A 79 2.08 9.98 0.22
N GLU A 80 0.91 10.07 -0.34
CA GLU A 80 -0.18 10.95 0.06
C GLU A 80 -1.40 10.11 0.42
N ILE A 81 -2.01 10.41 1.56
CA ILE A 81 -3.24 9.75 1.99
C ILE A 81 -4.40 10.73 1.79
N LYS A 82 -5.44 10.28 1.09
CA LYS A 82 -6.76 10.92 1.14
C LYS A 82 -7.56 10.27 2.26
N ASP A 83 -8.02 11.08 3.20
CA ASP A 83 -8.80 10.66 4.36
C ASP A 83 -10.12 11.42 4.38
N TYR A 84 -11.23 10.70 4.29
CA TYR A 84 -12.59 11.24 4.17
C TYR A 84 -13.32 11.28 5.53
N GLY A 85 -12.64 11.70 6.59
CA GLY A 85 -13.31 11.96 7.85
C GLY A 85 -12.80 11.23 9.08
N GLY A 86 -11.50 11.07 9.22
CA GLY A 86 -10.91 10.63 10.48
C GLY A 86 -11.13 9.14 10.78
N ILE A 87 -11.84 8.79 11.87
CA ILE A 87 -11.81 7.44 12.41
C ILE A 87 -12.47 6.42 11.46
N GLY A 88 -13.69 6.64 11.00
CA GLY A 88 -14.43 5.74 10.12
C GLY A 88 -14.26 6.02 8.61
N GLY A 89 -13.55 7.08 8.22
CA GLY A 89 -13.44 7.54 6.85
C GLY A 89 -12.66 6.58 5.93
N LEU A 90 -13.01 6.58 4.65
CA LEU A 90 -12.25 5.91 3.59
C LEU A 90 -10.82 6.48 3.53
N LYS A 91 -9.81 5.61 3.45
CA LYS A 91 -8.39 5.99 3.41
C LYS A 91 -7.69 5.36 2.22
N THR A 92 -7.32 6.17 1.24
CA THR A 92 -6.63 5.70 0.04
C THR A 92 -5.25 6.33 -0.10
N VAL A 93 -4.32 5.59 -0.73
CA VAL A 93 -2.94 6.04 -0.94
C VAL A 93 -2.73 6.42 -2.40
N SER A 94 -2.10 7.56 -2.61
CA SER A 94 -1.54 8.02 -3.89
C SER A 94 -0.03 8.16 -3.74
N VAL A 95 0.72 7.74 -4.75
CA VAL A 95 2.18 7.87 -4.74
C VAL A 95 2.62 8.81 -5.86
N ARG A 96 3.41 9.82 -5.51
CA ARG A 96 3.96 10.81 -6.46
C ARG A 96 2.90 11.42 -7.38
N GLY A 97 1.70 11.73 -6.84
CA GLY A 97 0.61 12.41 -7.54
C GLY A 97 -0.05 11.64 -8.69
N LEU A 98 0.29 10.38 -8.91
CA LEU A 98 -0.33 9.59 -9.97
C LEU A 98 -1.79 9.24 -9.67
N GLY A 99 -2.17 9.23 -8.39
CA GLY A 99 -3.51 8.88 -7.93
C GLY A 99 -3.59 7.49 -7.33
N SER A 100 -4.61 7.24 -6.51
CA SER A 100 -4.75 6.00 -5.74
C SER A 100 -4.97 4.74 -6.59
N LYS A 101 -5.47 4.89 -7.80
CA LYS A 101 -5.69 3.78 -8.76
C LYS A 101 -4.39 3.27 -9.41
N HIS A 102 -3.28 3.98 -9.20
CA HIS A 102 -1.95 3.61 -9.68
C HIS A 102 -1.06 2.95 -8.63
N THR A 103 -1.57 2.72 -7.43
CA THR A 103 -0.81 2.04 -6.38
C THR A 103 -1.37 0.63 -6.16
N LEU A 104 -0.57 -0.38 -6.47
CA LEU A 104 -0.90 -1.76 -6.16
C LEU A 104 -0.72 -1.98 -4.66
N VAL A 105 -1.76 -2.42 -3.98
CA VAL A 105 -1.68 -2.86 -2.58
C VAL A 105 -1.53 -4.38 -2.56
N CYS A 106 -0.54 -4.87 -1.82
CA CYS A 106 -0.31 -6.29 -1.60
C CYS A 106 -0.38 -6.60 -0.11
N TYR A 107 -0.84 -7.80 0.21
CA TYR A 107 -0.77 -8.37 1.54
C TYR A 107 0.08 -9.65 1.49
N ASP A 108 1.21 -9.66 2.18
CA ASP A 108 2.26 -10.71 2.08
C ASP A 108 2.68 -11.05 0.64
N GLY A 109 2.78 -10.04 -0.21
CA GLY A 109 3.15 -10.19 -1.61
C GLY A 109 2.00 -10.61 -2.54
N MET A 110 0.81 -10.92 -2.01
CA MET A 110 -0.37 -11.23 -2.84
C MET A 110 -1.20 -9.96 -3.08
N PRO A 111 -1.54 -9.66 -4.35
CA PRO A 111 -2.30 -8.47 -4.70
C PRO A 111 -3.67 -8.41 -4.01
N VAL A 112 -4.04 -7.24 -3.51
CA VAL A 112 -5.40 -6.90 -3.07
C VAL A 112 -5.94 -5.85 -4.03
N THR A 113 -7.04 -6.15 -4.68
CA THR A 113 -7.60 -5.30 -5.72
C THR A 113 -9.07 -4.99 -5.45
N ASP A 114 -9.57 -3.96 -6.10
CA ASP A 114 -10.99 -3.57 -6.12
C ASP A 114 -11.35 -3.24 -7.58
N CYS A 115 -12.10 -4.11 -8.24
CA CYS A 115 -12.44 -3.95 -9.64
C CYS A 115 -13.52 -2.87 -9.88
N GLN A 116 -14.30 -2.54 -8.85
CA GLN A 116 -15.32 -1.51 -8.92
C GLN A 116 -14.69 -0.11 -8.97
N ASN A 117 -13.88 0.22 -7.96
CA ASN A 117 -13.32 1.57 -7.76
C ASN A 117 -11.86 1.70 -8.21
N GLY A 118 -11.14 0.58 -8.35
CA GLY A 118 -9.72 0.55 -8.69
C GLY A 118 -8.79 1.07 -7.58
N GLN A 119 -9.28 1.19 -6.34
CA GLN A 119 -8.50 1.67 -5.19
C GLN A 119 -8.85 0.89 -3.93
N VAL A 120 -7.87 0.66 -3.07
CA VAL A 120 -8.01 -0.13 -1.85
C VAL A 120 -8.12 0.79 -0.64
N ASP A 121 -9.13 0.54 0.21
CA ASP A 121 -9.25 1.19 1.51
C ASP A 121 -8.24 0.58 2.49
N LEU A 122 -7.24 1.37 2.90
CA LEU A 122 -6.24 0.96 3.89
C LEU A 122 -6.84 0.74 5.29
N GLY A 123 -8.05 1.25 5.56
CA GLY A 123 -8.80 0.99 6.79
C GLY A 123 -9.21 -0.46 6.98
N ARG A 124 -9.17 -1.26 5.91
CA ARG A 124 -9.45 -2.71 5.95
C ARG A 124 -8.33 -3.55 6.59
N PHE A 125 -7.20 -2.94 6.96
CA PHE A 125 -6.06 -3.65 7.54
C PHE A 125 -5.73 -3.12 8.92
N SER A 126 -5.41 -4.04 9.84
CA SER A 126 -5.01 -3.69 11.21
C SER A 126 -3.49 -3.59 11.33
N LEU A 127 -2.99 -2.50 11.95
CA LEU A 127 -1.56 -2.37 12.29
C LEU A 127 -1.07 -3.50 13.19
N ASP A 128 -1.93 -4.00 14.08
CA ASP A 128 -1.56 -5.03 15.06
C ASP A 128 -1.26 -6.40 14.40
N GLN A 129 -1.72 -6.61 13.16
CA GLN A 129 -1.45 -7.83 12.39
C GLN A 129 -0.17 -7.75 11.55
N LEU A 130 0.44 -6.56 11.41
CA LEU A 130 1.56 -6.32 10.52
C LEU A 130 2.89 -6.21 11.28
N ASP A 131 3.96 -6.71 10.67
CA ASP A 131 5.35 -6.51 11.12
C ASP A 131 6.05 -5.41 10.33
N GLU A 132 5.64 -5.21 9.07
CA GLU A 132 6.36 -4.32 8.17
C GLU A 132 5.45 -3.79 7.05
N ILE A 133 5.71 -2.56 6.63
CA ILE A 133 5.09 -1.95 5.45
C ILE A 133 6.22 -1.54 4.51
N ARG A 134 6.17 -1.99 3.24
CA ARG A 134 7.13 -1.65 2.20
C ARG A 134 6.46 -0.91 1.07
N LEU A 135 7.04 0.21 0.68
CA LEU A 135 6.65 0.94 -0.52
C LEU A 135 7.76 0.84 -1.55
N TYR A 136 7.46 0.24 -2.68
CA TYR A 136 8.31 0.18 -3.86
C TYR A 136 7.80 1.18 -4.89
N ILE A 137 8.69 1.98 -5.48
CA ILE A 137 8.36 2.99 -6.49
C ILE A 137 9.21 2.73 -7.73
N GLY A 138 8.56 2.62 -8.89
CA GLY A 138 9.19 2.27 -10.15
C GLY A 138 9.08 0.78 -10.47
N GLU A 139 10.12 0.22 -11.07
CA GLU A 139 10.15 -1.20 -11.42
C GLU A 139 10.34 -2.09 -10.19
N ASN A 140 9.68 -3.24 -10.17
CA ASN A 140 9.93 -4.22 -9.12
C ASN A 140 11.33 -4.84 -9.33
N CYS A 141 12.19 -4.78 -8.31
CA CYS A 141 13.52 -5.37 -8.34
C CYS A 141 13.52 -6.88 -8.09
N ASP A 142 12.40 -7.42 -7.65
CA ASP A 142 12.21 -8.84 -7.40
C ASP A 142 11.54 -9.49 -8.61
N ILE A 143 12.34 -10.18 -9.42
CA ILE A 143 11.85 -10.88 -10.62
C ILE A 143 11.09 -12.18 -10.29
N ASP A 144 11.02 -12.57 -9.00
CA ASP A 144 10.27 -13.73 -8.52
C ASP A 144 8.78 -13.38 -8.25
N ALA A 145 8.38 -12.12 -8.45
CA ALA A 145 7.02 -11.68 -8.21
C ALA A 145 6.09 -12.02 -9.37
N GLY A 146 4.79 -12.16 -9.11
CA GLY A 146 3.77 -12.33 -10.14
C GLY A 146 3.69 -11.15 -11.11
N ALA A 147 3.16 -11.36 -12.30
CA ALA A 147 3.14 -10.38 -13.39
C ALA A 147 2.40 -9.08 -13.01
N LEU A 148 1.40 -9.14 -12.14
CA LEU A 148 0.63 -7.97 -11.69
C LEU A 148 1.51 -6.94 -10.94
N HIS A 149 2.62 -7.36 -10.31
CA HIS A 149 3.56 -6.45 -9.65
C HIS A 149 4.31 -5.53 -10.62
N PHE A 150 4.36 -5.89 -11.90
CA PHE A 150 5.01 -5.08 -12.94
C PHE A 150 4.05 -4.10 -13.63
N VAL A 151 2.74 -4.20 -13.38
CA VAL A 151 1.73 -3.32 -13.99
C VAL A 151 1.75 -1.90 -13.41
N SER A 152 1.93 -1.76 -12.09
CA SER A 152 1.75 -0.48 -11.38
C SER A 152 3.04 0.31 -11.21
N PRO A 153 2.97 1.67 -11.17
CA PRO A 153 4.14 2.53 -10.93
C PRO A 153 4.65 2.46 -9.49
N SER A 154 3.82 1.96 -8.57
CA SER A 154 4.20 1.77 -7.17
C SER A 154 3.46 0.58 -6.57
N THR A 155 4.11 -0.11 -5.63
CA THR A 155 3.55 -1.24 -4.89
C THR A 155 3.71 -1.01 -3.40
N LEU A 156 2.59 -1.01 -2.68
CA LEU A 156 2.54 -0.97 -1.22
C LEU A 156 2.32 -2.39 -0.71
N ASN A 157 3.34 -2.98 -0.09
CA ASN A 157 3.27 -4.32 0.45
C ASN A 157 3.13 -4.30 1.97
N LEU A 158 2.02 -4.83 2.48
CA LEU A 158 1.70 -5.00 3.89
C LEU A 158 2.14 -6.41 4.30
N MET A 159 3.15 -6.50 5.16
CA MET A 159 3.72 -7.78 5.59
C MET A 159 3.16 -8.17 6.95
N SER A 160 2.43 -9.27 7.01
CA SER A 160 1.90 -9.79 8.28
C SER A 160 3.00 -10.33 9.18
N SER A 161 2.75 -10.34 10.49
CA SER A 161 3.71 -10.81 11.46
C SER A 161 3.99 -12.31 11.29
N ALA A 162 5.27 -12.63 11.15
CA ALA A 162 5.76 -13.99 11.12
C ALA A 162 6.04 -14.47 12.54
N PRO A 163 5.60 -15.70 12.93
CA PRO A 163 5.94 -16.25 14.21
C PRO A 163 7.44 -16.54 14.32
N ILE A 164 8.03 -16.16 15.46
CA ILE A 164 9.41 -16.46 15.82
C ILE A 164 9.32 -17.19 17.16
N TYR A 165 9.85 -18.41 17.21
CA TYR A 165 9.84 -19.24 18.40
C TYR A 165 11.24 -19.25 19.03
N SER A 166 11.31 -19.01 20.35
CA SER A 166 12.52 -19.20 21.15
C SER A 166 12.46 -20.53 21.91
N ASP A 167 12.10 -20.47 23.17
CA ASP A 167 12.05 -21.64 24.05
C ASP A 167 10.67 -22.32 24.08
N LYS A 168 9.62 -21.62 23.64
CA LYS A 168 8.25 -22.12 23.62
C LYS A 168 7.83 -22.49 22.20
N ASN A 169 6.92 -23.47 22.10
CA ASN A 169 6.30 -23.85 20.83
C ASN A 169 5.08 -23.00 20.47
N TYR A 170 4.80 -21.95 21.24
CA TYR A 170 3.69 -21.03 20.99
C TYR A 170 4.06 -19.60 21.40
N ASN A 171 3.40 -18.64 20.80
CA ASN A 171 3.34 -17.26 21.24
C ASN A 171 1.89 -16.83 21.33
N ALA A 172 1.57 -16.01 22.33
CA ALA A 172 0.26 -15.40 22.45
C ALA A 172 0.43 -13.90 22.75
N VAL A 173 -0.36 -13.08 22.07
CA VAL A 173 -0.40 -11.64 22.29
C VAL A 173 -1.83 -11.24 22.60
N ALA A 174 -2.02 -10.46 23.65
CA ALA A 174 -3.27 -9.80 23.97
C ALA A 174 -3.00 -8.31 24.16
N LYS A 175 -3.74 -7.47 23.44
CA LYS A 175 -3.60 -6.02 23.50
C LYS A 175 -4.98 -5.37 23.59
N ILE A 176 -5.08 -4.33 24.39
CA ILE A 176 -6.24 -3.44 24.40
C ILE A 176 -5.76 -2.01 24.24
N THR A 177 -6.42 -1.27 23.35
CA THR A 177 -6.20 0.17 23.16
C THR A 177 -7.50 0.90 23.39
N GLY A 178 -7.47 1.93 24.23
CA GLY A 178 -8.57 2.87 24.43
C GLY A 178 -8.15 4.29 24.04
N GLY A 179 -9.09 5.14 23.68
CA GLY A 179 -8.75 6.49 23.26
C GLY A 179 -9.92 7.46 23.22
N SER A 180 -9.65 8.69 22.79
CA SER A 180 -10.63 9.74 22.56
C SER A 180 -11.72 9.30 21.59
N PHE A 181 -12.89 9.92 21.68
CA PHE A 181 -14.04 9.71 20.79
C PHE A 181 -14.61 8.29 20.84
N GLY A 182 -14.65 7.71 22.06
CA GLY A 182 -15.17 6.37 22.30
C GLY A 182 -14.35 5.24 21.67
N PHE A 183 -13.08 5.49 21.29
CA PHE A 183 -12.26 4.49 20.63
C PHE A 183 -11.84 3.37 21.57
N VAL A 184 -12.16 2.12 21.18
CA VAL A 184 -11.73 0.88 21.86
C VAL A 184 -11.30 -0.13 20.81
N ASN A 185 -10.14 -0.76 21.00
CA ASN A 185 -9.58 -1.73 20.06
C ASN A 185 -8.89 -2.87 20.83
N PRO A 186 -9.57 -3.99 21.13
CA PRO A 186 -8.96 -5.23 21.55
C PRO A 186 -8.35 -6.00 20.37
N TYR A 187 -7.19 -6.58 20.59
CA TYR A 187 -6.49 -7.46 19.66
C TYR A 187 -5.98 -8.70 20.38
N VAL A 188 -6.10 -9.85 19.75
CA VAL A 188 -5.52 -11.10 20.20
C VAL A 188 -4.87 -11.83 19.04
N SER A 189 -3.74 -12.48 19.29
CA SER A 189 -3.13 -13.44 18.37
C SER A 189 -2.55 -14.61 19.11
N PHE A 190 -2.62 -15.73 18.46
CA PHE A 190 -2.03 -16.99 18.94
C PHE A 190 -1.36 -17.68 17.75
N ASP A 191 -0.11 -18.06 17.91
CA ASP A 191 0.58 -18.89 16.96
C ASP A 191 1.21 -20.10 17.66
N HIS A 192 1.26 -21.21 16.92
CA HIS A 192 1.76 -22.48 17.43
C HIS A 192 2.66 -23.17 16.39
N LYS A 193 3.80 -23.63 16.87
CA LYS A 193 4.74 -24.45 16.10
C LYS A 193 4.24 -25.88 16.00
N LEU A 194 4.10 -26.40 14.81
CA LEU A 194 3.70 -27.76 14.49
C LEU A 194 4.93 -28.57 14.01
N GLY A 195 5.63 -29.20 14.93
CA GLY A 195 6.93 -29.81 14.62
C GLY A 195 8.02 -28.78 14.38
N ASP A 196 9.08 -29.12 13.62
CA ASP A 196 10.25 -28.25 13.48
C ASP A 196 10.11 -27.13 12.46
N HIS A 197 9.29 -27.33 11.42
CA HIS A 197 9.25 -26.46 10.26
C HIS A 197 7.85 -25.89 9.94
N ASN A 198 6.82 -26.31 10.67
CA ASN A 198 5.45 -25.91 10.40
C ASN A 198 4.92 -25.00 11.48
N SER A 199 4.02 -24.09 11.12
CA SER A 199 3.35 -23.22 12.08
C SER A 199 1.96 -22.82 11.61
N ILE A 200 1.09 -22.57 12.58
CA ILE A 200 -0.23 -21.97 12.35
C ILE A 200 -0.35 -20.72 13.22
N LYS A 201 -1.05 -19.73 12.72
CA LYS A 201 -1.34 -18.49 13.43
C LYS A 201 -2.79 -18.10 13.22
N ALA A 202 -3.46 -17.72 14.30
CA ALA A 202 -4.77 -17.10 14.29
C ALA A 202 -4.70 -15.73 14.96
N SER A 203 -5.37 -14.73 14.41
CA SER A 203 -5.50 -13.41 15.04
C SER A 203 -6.88 -12.83 14.83
N ALA A 204 -7.32 -12.02 15.79
CA ALA A 204 -8.55 -11.29 15.73
C ALA A 204 -8.36 -9.88 16.28
N ASN A 205 -8.99 -8.92 15.63
CA ASN A 205 -9.01 -7.53 16.02
C ASN A 205 -10.44 -7.02 15.92
N PHE A 206 -10.85 -6.25 16.89
CA PHE A 206 -12.12 -5.53 16.88
C PHE A 206 -11.85 -4.07 17.17
N SER A 207 -12.53 -3.15 16.53
CA SER A 207 -12.47 -1.73 16.87
C SER A 207 -13.85 -1.09 16.82
N ARG A 208 -14.12 -0.25 17.79
CA ARG A 208 -15.28 0.62 17.85
C ARG A 208 -14.85 2.03 18.18
N ALA A 209 -15.49 3.01 17.58
CA ALA A 209 -15.38 4.40 17.94
C ALA A 209 -16.74 5.09 17.72
N ASP A 210 -17.14 5.95 18.64
CA ASP A 210 -18.31 6.81 18.42
C ASP A 210 -18.00 7.87 17.36
N GLY A 211 -16.71 8.24 17.21
CA GLY A 211 -16.21 9.12 16.16
C GLY A 211 -16.63 10.58 16.31
N ASN A 212 -17.43 10.92 17.31
CA ASN A 212 -17.93 12.26 17.55
C ASN A 212 -16.82 13.17 18.11
N TYR A 213 -16.31 14.08 17.31
CA TYR A 213 -15.24 15.00 17.70
C TYR A 213 -15.58 16.45 17.42
N PRO A 214 -15.08 17.40 18.25
CA PRO A 214 -15.33 18.82 18.05
C PRO A 214 -14.53 19.37 16.87
N TYR A 215 -15.15 20.26 16.11
CA TYR A 215 -14.50 21.03 15.05
C TYR A 215 -15.04 22.45 15.02
N THR A 216 -14.27 23.38 14.44
CA THR A 216 -14.70 24.76 14.26
C THR A 216 -15.26 24.93 12.85
N LEU A 217 -16.53 25.25 12.74
CA LEU A 217 -17.16 25.63 11.48
C LEU A 217 -16.91 27.12 11.23
N THR A 218 -16.40 27.44 10.03
CA THR A 218 -16.18 28.84 9.62
C THR A 218 -17.05 29.16 8.42
N ASN A 219 -17.94 30.15 8.58
CA ASN A 219 -18.78 30.66 7.52
C ASN A 219 -18.60 32.19 7.44
N GLY A 220 -17.75 32.65 6.51
CA GLY A 220 -17.35 34.05 6.45
C GLY A 220 -16.61 34.48 7.71
N MET A 221 -17.18 35.43 8.46
CA MET A 221 -16.62 35.90 9.73
C MET A 221 -17.14 35.13 10.95
N LEU A 222 -18.22 34.37 10.79
CA LEU A 222 -18.81 33.59 11.88
C LEU A 222 -18.01 32.30 12.10
N LYS A 223 -17.67 32.02 13.36
CA LYS A 223 -17.04 30.78 13.80
C LYS A 223 -17.86 30.17 14.91
N THR A 224 -18.26 28.92 14.75
CA THR A 224 -18.97 28.15 15.75
C THR A 224 -18.21 26.84 16.04
N GLU A 225 -18.26 26.40 17.29
CA GLU A 225 -17.75 25.07 17.66
C GLU A 225 -18.90 24.08 17.52
N GLU A 226 -18.69 23.08 16.67
CA GLU A 226 -19.66 22.05 16.33
C GLU A 226 -19.10 20.67 16.69
N ILE A 227 -19.98 19.68 16.79
CA ILE A 227 -19.58 18.28 16.97
C ILE A 227 -19.84 17.54 15.67
N ARG A 228 -18.87 16.77 15.23
CA ARG A 228 -18.99 15.85 14.11
C ARG A 228 -19.84 14.67 14.54
N GLU A 229 -21.13 14.72 14.25
CA GLU A 229 -22.08 13.64 14.51
C GLU A 229 -22.13 12.63 13.37
N HIS A 230 -22.83 11.51 13.58
CA HIS A 230 -22.99 10.44 12.59
C HIS A 230 -21.63 9.92 12.06
N SER A 231 -20.79 9.52 13.01
CA SER A 231 -19.40 9.10 12.75
C SER A 231 -19.06 7.76 13.41
N GLU A 232 -20.06 7.02 13.92
CA GLU A 232 -19.82 5.74 14.56
C GLU A 232 -19.20 4.76 13.56
N SER A 233 -18.21 4.03 14.02
CA SER A 233 -17.51 3.01 13.22
C SER A 233 -17.27 1.78 14.05
N VAL A 234 -17.74 0.64 13.56
CA VAL A 234 -17.50 -0.67 14.16
C VAL A 234 -16.84 -1.55 13.09
N CYS A 235 -15.65 -2.08 13.40
CA CYS A 235 -14.89 -2.92 12.48
C CYS A 235 -14.39 -4.19 13.17
N GLY A 236 -14.35 -5.28 12.42
CA GLY A 236 -13.77 -6.56 12.86
C GLY A 236 -12.84 -7.15 11.81
N HIS A 237 -11.72 -7.71 12.27
CA HIS A 237 -10.78 -8.43 11.41
C HIS A 237 -10.50 -9.81 12.01
N GLY A 238 -10.41 -10.81 11.15
CA GLY A 238 -9.98 -12.16 11.50
C GLY A 238 -8.98 -12.69 10.48
N GLU A 239 -7.92 -13.31 10.94
CA GLU A 239 -6.92 -13.92 10.07
C GLU A 239 -6.54 -15.30 10.59
N LEU A 240 -6.44 -16.27 9.68
CA LEU A 240 -5.86 -17.57 9.93
C LEU A 240 -4.78 -17.81 8.86
N SER A 241 -3.57 -18.16 9.29
CA SER A 241 -2.47 -18.46 8.38
C SER A 241 -1.71 -19.71 8.81
N GLY A 242 -1.17 -20.43 7.82
CA GLY A 242 -0.33 -21.60 8.04
C GLY A 242 0.89 -21.53 7.14
N ARG A 243 2.03 -22.03 7.65
CA ARG A 243 3.28 -22.19 6.92
C ARG A 243 3.73 -23.62 7.08
N PHE A 244 3.99 -24.29 5.98
CA PHE A 244 4.31 -25.71 5.94
C PHE A 244 5.51 -25.96 5.04
N LEU A 245 6.45 -26.75 5.51
CA LEU A 245 7.55 -27.29 4.74
C LEU A 245 7.14 -28.67 4.23
N LEU A 246 6.65 -28.73 2.98
CA LEU A 246 6.19 -30.00 2.37
C LEU A 246 7.34 -30.92 1.98
N SER A 247 8.48 -30.35 1.63
CA SER A 247 9.73 -31.04 1.36
C SER A 247 10.90 -30.09 1.68
N PRO A 248 12.15 -30.56 1.76
CA PRO A 248 13.31 -29.68 1.99
C PRO A 248 13.45 -28.51 1.01
N LYS A 249 12.77 -28.58 -0.13
CA LYS A 249 12.82 -27.56 -1.21
C LYS A 249 11.47 -26.87 -1.43
N THR A 250 10.38 -27.32 -0.78
CA THR A 250 9.02 -26.84 -1.07
C THR A 250 8.35 -26.25 0.17
N HIS A 251 8.10 -24.96 0.12
CA HIS A 251 7.35 -24.21 1.13
C HIS A 251 5.95 -23.95 0.66
N LEU A 252 4.97 -24.18 1.55
CA LEU A 252 3.56 -23.85 1.34
C LEU A 252 3.12 -22.82 2.37
N ARG A 253 2.48 -21.76 1.92
CA ARG A 253 1.77 -20.80 2.76
C ARG A 253 0.30 -20.78 2.38
N ALA A 254 -0.57 -20.88 3.36
CA ALA A 254 -2.00 -20.70 3.19
C ALA A 254 -2.49 -19.60 4.15
N LYS A 255 -3.43 -18.78 3.71
CA LYS A 255 -3.98 -17.69 4.51
C LYS A 255 -5.44 -17.46 4.16
N THR A 256 -6.23 -17.15 5.20
CA THR A 256 -7.57 -16.58 5.06
C THR A 256 -7.67 -15.30 5.86
N HIS A 257 -8.36 -14.32 5.32
CA HIS A 257 -8.62 -13.04 5.97
C HIS A 257 -10.10 -12.70 5.82
N TYR A 258 -10.67 -12.17 6.90
CA TYR A 258 -12.04 -11.69 6.92
C TYR A 258 -12.08 -10.30 7.56
N TYR A 259 -12.78 -9.38 6.90
CA TYR A 259 -13.06 -8.03 7.36
C TYR A 259 -14.53 -7.74 7.31
N VAL A 260 -15.05 -7.11 8.34
CA VAL A 260 -16.42 -6.58 8.38
C VAL A 260 -16.40 -5.20 9.01
N SER A 261 -17.19 -4.28 8.46
CA SER A 261 -17.41 -2.96 9.07
C SER A 261 -18.85 -2.49 8.91
N ASP A 262 -19.29 -1.73 9.89
CA ASP A 262 -20.51 -0.92 9.88
C ASP A 262 -20.10 0.50 10.24
N ARG A 263 -20.30 1.44 9.32
CA ARG A 263 -19.81 2.82 9.44
C ARG A 263 -20.90 3.81 9.10
N GLU A 264 -21.07 4.76 9.94
CA GLU A 264 -21.79 5.99 9.63
C GLU A 264 -20.85 6.90 8.83
N LEU A 265 -21.40 7.62 7.86
CA LEU A 265 -20.66 8.54 7.00
C LEU A 265 -21.15 9.97 7.27
N PRO A 266 -20.35 10.77 8.01
CA PRO A 266 -20.79 12.10 8.39
C PRO A 266 -20.83 13.11 7.22
N GLY A 267 -20.47 12.70 6.00
CA GLY A 267 -20.50 13.55 4.81
C GLY A 267 -19.60 14.78 4.86
N GLY A 268 -19.69 15.65 3.88
CA GLY A 268 -18.97 16.93 3.86
C GLY A 268 -19.72 18.01 4.66
N VAL A 269 -19.00 18.84 5.43
CA VAL A 269 -19.57 20.00 6.15
C VAL A 269 -19.76 21.15 5.17
N VAL A 270 -20.98 21.31 4.62
CA VAL A 270 -21.35 22.34 3.67
C VAL A 270 -22.59 23.08 4.16
N TYR A 271 -22.55 24.42 4.24
CA TYR A 271 -23.68 25.29 4.53
C TYR A 271 -24.50 24.90 5.77
N TYR A 272 -23.83 24.58 6.88
CA TYR A 272 -24.48 24.09 8.12
C TYR A 272 -25.24 22.77 7.98
N ASN A 273 -25.05 22.04 6.88
CA ASN A 273 -25.52 20.68 6.80
C ASN A 273 -24.58 19.80 7.63
N THR A 274 -24.94 19.57 8.87
CA THR A 274 -24.14 18.82 9.84
C THR A 274 -24.66 17.40 10.04
N VAL A 275 -25.87 17.10 9.52
CA VAL A 275 -26.53 15.81 9.70
C VAL A 275 -26.65 15.11 8.36
N ASN A 276 -25.93 14.02 8.21
CA ASN A 276 -26.10 13.05 7.14
C ASN A 276 -26.60 11.73 7.72
N ASN A 277 -27.40 10.99 6.96
CA ASN A 277 -27.91 9.68 7.36
C ASN A 277 -27.27 8.55 6.54
N GLU A 278 -26.12 8.85 5.91
CA GLU A 278 -25.41 7.88 5.08
C GLU A 278 -24.74 6.82 5.93
N THR A 279 -24.92 5.54 5.56
CA THR A 279 -24.20 4.42 6.19
C THR A 279 -23.53 3.54 5.15
N LEU A 280 -22.43 2.92 5.54
CA LEU A 280 -21.65 2.02 4.71
C LEU A 280 -21.29 0.74 5.47
N LYS A 281 -21.76 -0.39 4.98
CA LYS A 281 -21.43 -1.71 5.54
C LYS A 281 -20.57 -2.48 4.54
N ASP A 282 -19.35 -2.80 4.94
CA ASP A 282 -18.43 -3.59 4.11
C ASP A 282 -18.21 -4.97 4.70
N LYS A 283 -18.12 -5.97 3.81
CA LYS A 283 -17.63 -7.31 4.11
C LYS A 283 -16.61 -7.68 3.05
N ASN A 284 -15.46 -8.15 3.48
CA ASN A 284 -14.43 -8.65 2.56
C ASN A 284 -13.84 -9.93 3.12
N ALA A 285 -13.69 -10.92 2.25
CA ALA A 285 -13.03 -12.18 2.58
C ALA A 285 -12.09 -12.57 1.45
N PHE A 286 -10.90 -13.00 1.78
CA PHE A 286 -10.04 -13.67 0.82
C PHE A 286 -9.39 -14.92 1.40
N ALA A 287 -9.11 -15.85 0.52
CA ALA A 287 -8.32 -17.05 0.81
C ALA A 287 -7.24 -17.18 -0.26
N GLU A 288 -6.02 -17.50 0.17
CA GLU A 288 -4.87 -17.64 -0.71
C GLU A 288 -4.01 -18.84 -0.33
N VAL A 289 -3.38 -19.42 -1.33
CA VAL A 289 -2.36 -20.47 -1.17
C VAL A 289 -1.19 -20.14 -2.08
N VAL A 290 0.01 -20.18 -1.53
CA VAL A 290 1.27 -19.94 -2.25
C VAL A 290 2.18 -21.14 -2.01
N SER A 291 2.59 -21.78 -3.07
CA SER A 291 3.60 -22.84 -3.06
C SER A 291 4.86 -22.34 -3.75
N ARG A 292 6.00 -22.46 -3.10
CA ARG A 292 7.31 -22.14 -3.66
C ARG A 292 8.22 -23.35 -3.51
N THR A 293 8.82 -23.73 -4.62
CA THR A 293 9.81 -24.80 -4.67
C THR A 293 11.12 -24.24 -5.23
N ASP A 294 12.18 -24.37 -4.46
CA ASP A 294 13.53 -23.92 -4.83
C ASP A 294 14.40 -25.13 -5.10
N TRP A 295 14.79 -25.32 -6.36
CA TRP A 295 15.87 -26.23 -6.78
C TRP A 295 17.18 -25.45 -6.86
N ASP A 296 18.28 -26.12 -7.17
CA ASP A 296 19.61 -25.51 -7.12
C ASP A 296 19.74 -24.25 -8.00
N SER A 297 19.24 -24.31 -9.24
CA SER A 297 19.28 -23.17 -10.17
C SER A 297 17.90 -22.64 -10.57
N THR A 298 16.84 -23.33 -10.20
CA THR A 298 15.47 -23.01 -10.67
C THR A 298 14.51 -22.86 -9.49
N MET A 299 13.68 -21.86 -9.53
CA MET A 299 12.58 -21.66 -8.60
C MET A 299 11.25 -21.69 -9.34
N LEU A 300 10.28 -22.37 -8.77
CA LEU A 300 8.88 -22.36 -9.20
C LEU A 300 8.01 -21.85 -8.08
N MET A 301 7.23 -20.83 -8.35
CA MET A 301 6.17 -20.35 -7.46
C MET A 301 4.82 -20.50 -8.17
N ILE A 302 3.86 -21.11 -7.50
CA ILE A 302 2.46 -21.17 -7.93
C ILE A 302 1.61 -20.62 -6.82
N ALA A 303 0.73 -19.68 -7.13
CA ALA A 303 -0.20 -19.15 -6.15
C ALA A 303 -1.61 -19.00 -6.72
N GLY A 304 -2.58 -19.17 -5.84
CA GLY A 304 -3.99 -18.94 -6.14
C GLY A 304 -4.64 -18.15 -5.02
N LYS A 305 -5.57 -17.26 -5.39
CA LYS A 305 -6.34 -16.44 -4.44
C LYS A 305 -7.77 -16.29 -4.93
N PHE A 306 -8.70 -16.41 -4.01
CA PHE A 306 -10.09 -16.01 -4.20
C PHE A 306 -10.39 -14.83 -3.28
N ASN A 307 -10.96 -13.77 -3.81
CA ASN A 307 -11.42 -12.59 -3.07
C ASN A 307 -12.91 -12.38 -3.33
N TRP A 308 -13.66 -12.14 -2.25
CA TRP A 308 -15.06 -11.78 -2.27
C TRP A 308 -15.28 -10.51 -1.45
N SER A 309 -16.06 -9.57 -1.97
CA SER A 309 -16.50 -8.41 -1.21
C SER A 309 -17.95 -8.07 -1.45
N ALA A 310 -18.59 -7.54 -0.41
CA ALA A 310 -19.92 -6.99 -0.45
C ALA A 310 -19.90 -5.64 0.25
N CYS A 311 -20.46 -4.63 -0.41
CA CYS A 311 -20.60 -3.28 0.12
C CYS A 311 -22.08 -2.89 0.03
N TYR A 312 -22.62 -2.36 1.13
CA TYR A 312 -23.99 -1.88 1.24
C TYR A 312 -23.93 -0.42 1.61
N TYR A 313 -24.41 0.45 0.72
CA TYR A 313 -24.53 1.88 0.94
C TYR A 313 -25.99 2.23 1.10
N HIS A 314 -26.31 2.94 2.17
CA HIS A 314 -27.65 3.42 2.47
C HIS A 314 -27.60 4.94 2.72
N ASP A 315 -28.58 5.67 2.15
CA ASP A 315 -28.73 7.10 2.32
C ASP A 315 -30.23 7.46 2.35
N GLU A 316 -30.65 8.16 3.41
CA GLU A 316 -32.01 8.66 3.56
C GLU A 316 -32.05 10.16 3.18
N ALA A 317 -32.31 10.44 1.90
CA ALA A 317 -32.47 11.79 1.43
C ALA A 317 -33.74 11.95 0.57
N MET A 318 -34.47 13.03 0.79
CA MET A 318 -35.73 13.32 0.07
C MET A 318 -35.56 13.45 -1.45
N MET A 319 -34.33 13.66 -1.93
CA MET A 319 -34.03 13.75 -3.35
C MET A 319 -34.14 12.44 -4.11
N TYR A 320 -34.15 11.31 -3.40
CA TYR A 320 -34.24 9.99 -4.02
C TYR A 320 -35.70 9.55 -4.22
N PRO A 321 -36.01 8.78 -5.28
CA PRO A 321 -37.31 8.14 -5.43
C PRO A 321 -37.62 7.25 -4.22
N GLY A 322 -38.74 7.52 -3.52
CA GLY A 322 -39.08 6.81 -2.30
C GLY A 322 -38.36 7.27 -1.03
N GLY A 323 -37.63 8.40 -1.09
CA GLY A 323 -36.96 9.03 0.07
C GLY A 323 -35.71 8.31 0.57
N LYS A 324 -35.19 7.33 -0.15
CA LYS A 324 -33.97 6.59 0.23
C LYS A 324 -33.26 5.97 -0.96
N LEU A 325 -31.96 5.73 -0.78
CA LEU A 325 -31.10 5.00 -1.68
C LEU A 325 -30.50 3.80 -0.96
N ASP A 326 -30.73 2.60 -1.48
CA ASP A 326 -30.19 1.35 -0.96
C ASP A 326 -29.38 0.67 -2.06
N ASN A 327 -28.08 0.90 -2.09
CA ASN A 327 -27.19 0.30 -3.08
C ASN A 327 -26.44 -0.88 -2.49
N ARG A 328 -26.32 -1.95 -3.29
CA ARG A 328 -25.60 -3.17 -2.94
C ARG A 328 -24.62 -3.49 -4.05
N TYR A 329 -23.38 -3.71 -3.66
CA TYR A 329 -22.27 -4.01 -4.58
C TYR A 329 -21.62 -5.31 -4.18
N PHE A 330 -21.44 -6.22 -5.14
CA PHE A 330 -20.79 -7.50 -4.94
C PHE A 330 -19.67 -7.66 -5.94
N GLN A 331 -18.49 -8.03 -5.46
CA GLN A 331 -17.31 -8.29 -6.28
C GLN A 331 -16.78 -9.69 -5.99
N ARG A 332 -16.31 -10.37 -7.03
CA ARG A 332 -15.55 -11.61 -6.92
C ARG A 332 -14.33 -11.52 -7.80
N GLU A 333 -13.22 -12.00 -7.28
CA GLU A 333 -11.97 -12.09 -8.01
C GLU A 333 -11.36 -13.46 -7.82
N TRP A 334 -10.99 -14.07 -8.92
CA TRP A 334 -10.09 -15.21 -8.97
C TRP A 334 -8.76 -14.74 -9.52
N TYR A 335 -7.69 -14.99 -8.79
CA TYR A 335 -6.33 -14.66 -9.17
C TYR A 335 -5.48 -15.93 -9.12
N GLY A 336 -4.74 -16.20 -10.18
CA GLY A 336 -3.74 -17.27 -10.25
C GLY A 336 -2.46 -16.75 -10.83
N THR A 337 -1.33 -17.16 -10.30
CA THR A 337 0.00 -16.83 -10.80
C THR A 337 0.92 -18.04 -10.82
N ALA A 338 1.75 -18.14 -11.86
CA ALA A 338 2.84 -19.08 -11.96
C ALA A 338 4.11 -18.33 -12.34
N VAL A 339 5.16 -18.47 -11.54
CA VAL A 339 6.46 -17.84 -11.76
C VAL A 339 7.54 -18.90 -11.81
N VAL A 340 8.31 -18.88 -12.88
CA VAL A 340 9.51 -19.72 -13.03
C VAL A 340 10.72 -18.80 -13.15
N ARG A 341 11.69 -18.97 -12.25
CA ARG A 341 13.00 -18.31 -12.36
C ARG A 341 14.08 -19.35 -12.58
N HIS A 342 15.00 -19.07 -13.50
CA HIS A 342 16.20 -19.85 -13.70
C HIS A 342 17.46 -18.99 -13.61
N ASN A 343 18.43 -19.45 -12.82
CA ASN A 343 19.75 -18.84 -12.70
C ASN A 343 20.69 -19.52 -13.72
N PHE A 344 21.02 -18.82 -14.80
CA PHE A 344 21.93 -19.32 -15.83
C PHE A 344 23.37 -19.27 -15.38
N THR A 345 23.70 -18.27 -14.57
CA THR A 345 25.00 -18.09 -13.93
C THR A 345 24.83 -17.47 -12.57
N ASP A 346 25.88 -17.34 -11.77
CA ASP A 346 25.85 -16.62 -10.48
C ASP A 346 25.49 -15.14 -10.63
N HIS A 347 25.59 -14.59 -11.82
CA HIS A 347 25.36 -13.19 -12.13
C HIS A 347 24.12 -12.92 -12.96
N PHE A 348 23.58 -13.91 -13.65
CA PHE A 348 22.47 -13.72 -14.57
C PHE A 348 21.33 -14.70 -14.32
N SER A 349 20.15 -14.17 -14.12
CA SER A 349 18.91 -14.94 -13.96
C SER A 349 17.81 -14.37 -14.85
N MET A 350 16.90 -15.24 -15.28
CA MET A 350 15.67 -14.87 -15.96
C MET A 350 14.47 -15.45 -15.23
N ALA A 351 13.35 -14.75 -15.30
CA ALA A 351 12.08 -15.23 -14.79
C ALA A 351 10.97 -14.95 -15.80
N ASN A 352 10.01 -15.86 -15.85
CA ASN A 352 8.73 -15.64 -16.51
C ASN A 352 7.64 -15.77 -15.46
N ALA A 353 6.75 -14.77 -15.41
CA ALA A 353 5.59 -14.74 -14.54
C ALA A 353 4.33 -14.60 -15.38
N THR A 354 3.40 -15.54 -15.23
CA THR A 354 2.10 -15.51 -15.92
C THR A 354 1.00 -15.42 -14.88
N ASP A 355 0.15 -14.39 -14.98
CA ASP A 355 -0.99 -14.17 -14.09
C ASP A 355 -2.30 -14.23 -14.89
N TYR A 356 -3.30 -14.85 -14.30
CA TYR A 356 -4.66 -14.81 -14.78
C TYR A 356 -5.59 -14.26 -13.70
N ILE A 357 -6.43 -13.29 -14.07
CA ILE A 357 -7.36 -12.62 -13.17
C ILE A 357 -8.74 -12.63 -13.80
N LEU A 358 -9.74 -13.09 -13.06
CA LEU A 358 -11.14 -12.96 -13.41
C LEU A 358 -11.84 -12.08 -12.38
N ASN A 359 -12.26 -10.90 -12.80
CA ASN A 359 -13.07 -10.00 -12.00
C ASN A 359 -14.53 -10.04 -12.44
N SER A 360 -15.44 -10.13 -11.48
CA SER A 360 -16.88 -9.99 -11.75
C SER A 360 -17.52 -9.03 -10.75
N PHE A 361 -18.48 -8.26 -11.23
CA PHE A 361 -19.19 -7.25 -10.44
C PHE A 361 -20.69 -7.36 -10.64
N ASN A 362 -21.43 -7.21 -9.55
CA ASN A 362 -22.88 -7.23 -9.52
C ASN A 362 -23.41 -6.13 -8.62
N SER A 363 -24.53 -5.52 -8.97
CA SER A 363 -25.17 -4.47 -8.18
C SER A 363 -26.68 -4.44 -8.45
N ASN A 364 -27.45 -3.94 -7.48
CA ASN A 364 -28.87 -3.65 -7.65
C ASN A 364 -29.13 -2.26 -8.27
N ILE A 365 -28.10 -1.51 -8.65
CA ILE A 365 -28.27 -0.20 -9.30
C ILE A 365 -28.97 -0.39 -10.62
N HIS A 366 -29.98 0.48 -10.89
CA HIS A 366 -30.65 0.49 -12.18
C HIS A 366 -29.65 0.68 -13.32
N GLY A 367 -29.71 -0.20 -14.33
CA GLY A 367 -28.80 -0.21 -15.46
C GLY A 367 -27.43 -0.87 -15.22
N CYS A 368 -27.27 -1.61 -14.12
CA CYS A 368 -26.10 -2.48 -13.93
C CYS A 368 -26.02 -3.50 -15.07
N VAL A 369 -24.86 -3.57 -15.73
CA VAL A 369 -24.62 -4.45 -16.89
C VAL A 369 -23.93 -5.76 -16.55
N PHE A 370 -23.68 -6.02 -15.26
CA PHE A 370 -23.01 -7.20 -14.70
C PHE A 370 -21.66 -7.50 -15.40
N PRO A 371 -20.70 -6.56 -15.34
CA PRO A 371 -19.46 -6.68 -16.08
C PRO A 371 -18.56 -7.78 -15.52
N GLN A 372 -17.86 -8.44 -16.45
CA GLN A 372 -16.77 -9.36 -16.18
C GLN A 372 -15.54 -8.95 -16.99
N ARG A 373 -14.36 -9.13 -16.40
CA ARG A 373 -13.08 -8.90 -17.07
C ARG A 373 -12.14 -10.05 -16.81
N HIS A 374 -11.67 -10.65 -17.90
CA HIS A 374 -10.56 -11.58 -17.88
C HIS A 374 -9.29 -10.81 -18.23
N THR A 375 -8.28 -10.94 -17.38
CA THR A 375 -6.97 -10.31 -17.59
C THR A 375 -5.92 -11.39 -17.61
N LEU A 376 -5.11 -11.44 -18.67
CA LEU A 376 -3.93 -12.28 -18.77
C LEU A 376 -2.72 -11.35 -18.82
N LEU A 377 -1.78 -11.56 -17.91
CA LEU A 377 -0.51 -10.83 -17.85
C LEU A 377 0.62 -11.85 -18.02
N ASP A 378 1.62 -11.49 -18.81
CA ASP A 378 2.82 -12.30 -18.97
C ASP A 378 4.05 -11.39 -18.92
N ALA A 379 4.93 -11.61 -17.94
CA ALA A 379 6.10 -10.80 -17.69
C ALA A 379 7.36 -11.63 -17.85
N LEU A 380 8.17 -11.29 -18.84
CA LEU A 380 9.52 -11.85 -19.03
C LEU A 380 10.53 -10.87 -18.43
N SER A 381 11.27 -11.31 -17.41
CA SER A 381 12.22 -10.49 -16.66
C SER A 381 13.61 -11.07 -16.72
N GLY A 382 14.61 -10.22 -16.90
CA GLY A 382 16.03 -10.55 -16.79
C GLY A 382 16.68 -9.74 -15.67
N LYS A 383 17.58 -10.37 -14.90
CA LYS A 383 18.34 -9.73 -13.83
C LYS A 383 19.81 -10.08 -13.95
N PHE A 384 20.62 -9.05 -14.02
CA PHE A 384 22.07 -9.14 -13.90
C PHE A 384 22.51 -8.56 -12.58
N LYS A 385 23.35 -9.25 -11.83
CA LYS A 385 23.88 -8.80 -10.54
C LYS A 385 25.33 -9.19 -10.37
N ASN A 386 26.18 -8.22 -10.11
CA ASN A 386 27.54 -8.42 -9.65
C ASN A 386 27.81 -7.51 -8.45
N GLU A 387 29.06 -7.44 -7.98
CA GLU A 387 29.45 -6.63 -6.82
C GLU A 387 29.13 -5.11 -6.98
N LYS A 388 29.19 -4.60 -8.21
CA LYS A 388 29.06 -3.16 -8.51
C LYS A 388 27.75 -2.78 -9.19
N VAL A 389 27.18 -3.68 -9.99
CA VAL A 389 26.02 -3.39 -10.83
C VAL A 389 24.91 -4.38 -10.55
N THR A 390 23.71 -3.89 -10.37
CA THR A 390 22.49 -4.69 -10.49
C THR A 390 21.62 -4.05 -11.56
N ALA A 391 21.20 -4.82 -12.54
CA ALA A 391 20.31 -4.38 -13.61
C ALA A 391 19.12 -5.34 -13.72
N THR A 392 17.95 -4.82 -13.90
CA THR A 392 16.72 -5.58 -14.20
C THR A 392 16.06 -5.00 -15.45
N ALA A 393 15.56 -5.87 -16.31
CA ALA A 393 14.76 -5.49 -17.46
C ALA A 393 13.54 -6.40 -17.53
N THR A 394 12.35 -5.84 -17.75
CA THR A 394 11.11 -6.58 -17.82
C THR A 394 10.31 -6.15 -19.06
N LEU A 395 9.73 -7.11 -19.73
CA LEU A 395 8.78 -6.93 -20.81
C LEU A 395 7.45 -7.54 -20.38
N LEU A 396 6.44 -6.69 -20.13
CA LEU A 396 5.12 -7.10 -19.68
C LEU A 396 4.13 -7.04 -20.83
N GLY A 397 3.54 -8.17 -21.21
CA GLY A 397 2.35 -8.27 -22.06
C GLY A 397 1.09 -8.26 -21.21
N SER A 398 0.14 -7.42 -21.55
CA SER A 398 -1.15 -7.30 -20.86
C SER A 398 -2.28 -7.48 -21.85
N PHE A 399 -3.22 -8.39 -21.57
CA PHE A 399 -4.37 -8.71 -22.42
C PHE A 399 -5.65 -8.64 -21.57
N PHE A 400 -6.60 -7.82 -22.02
CA PHE A 400 -7.86 -7.56 -21.31
C PHE A 400 -9.02 -7.93 -22.22
N PHE A 401 -9.90 -8.82 -21.69
CA PHE A 401 -11.12 -9.25 -22.38
C PHE A 401 -12.30 -8.82 -21.52
N ASN A 402 -13.10 -7.90 -22.07
CA ASN A 402 -14.26 -7.34 -21.38
C ASN A 402 -15.54 -8.06 -21.81
N GLN A 403 -16.41 -8.37 -20.86
CA GLN A 403 -17.71 -8.97 -21.09
C GLN A 403 -18.77 -8.29 -20.23
N VAL A 404 -20.00 -8.23 -20.70
CA VAL A 404 -21.18 -7.78 -19.97
C VAL A 404 -22.34 -8.71 -20.23
N GLU A 405 -23.24 -8.87 -19.26
CA GLU A 405 -24.46 -9.67 -19.49
C GLU A 405 -25.53 -8.88 -20.25
N ILE A 406 -25.54 -7.56 -20.11
CA ILE A 406 -26.54 -6.67 -20.71
C ILE A 406 -25.86 -5.56 -21.52
N GLY A 407 -26.20 -5.46 -22.81
CA GLY A 407 -25.69 -4.43 -23.70
C GLY A 407 -24.35 -4.78 -24.34
N GLU A 408 -23.57 -3.77 -24.73
CA GLU A 408 -22.29 -3.94 -25.40
C GLU A 408 -21.13 -3.74 -24.43
N ALA A 409 -20.15 -4.64 -24.48
CA ALA A 409 -18.90 -4.50 -23.75
C ALA A 409 -17.96 -3.50 -24.45
N PRO A 410 -17.07 -2.79 -23.74
CA PRO A 410 -15.94 -2.09 -24.35
C PRO A 410 -15.03 -3.05 -25.10
N ASP A 411 -14.23 -2.49 -26.03
CA ASP A 411 -13.27 -3.27 -26.79
C ASP A 411 -12.27 -4.00 -25.89
N ASN A 412 -11.75 -5.11 -26.40
CA ASN A 412 -10.66 -5.81 -25.79
C ASN A 412 -9.36 -5.03 -26.04
N TYR A 413 -8.48 -5.03 -25.04
CA TYR A 413 -7.22 -4.30 -25.12
C TYR A 413 -6.02 -5.22 -24.94
N GLN A 414 -4.94 -4.87 -25.65
CA GLN A 414 -3.63 -5.47 -25.45
C GLN A 414 -2.57 -4.38 -25.41
N HIS A 415 -1.59 -4.53 -24.54
CA HIS A 415 -0.51 -3.57 -24.38
C HIS A 415 0.81 -4.23 -24.00
N LEU A 416 1.92 -3.68 -24.51
CA LEU A 416 3.27 -4.12 -24.19
C LEU A 416 3.98 -3.01 -23.41
N SER A 417 4.41 -3.33 -22.19
CA SER A 417 5.03 -2.39 -21.27
C SER A 417 6.48 -2.79 -20.97
N PRO A 418 7.48 -2.16 -21.63
CA PRO A 418 8.87 -2.36 -21.28
C PRO A 418 9.27 -1.56 -20.05
N SER A 419 10.20 -2.10 -19.25
CA SER A 419 10.84 -1.42 -18.16
C SER A 419 12.30 -1.85 -18.00
N ILE A 420 13.12 -0.96 -17.45
CA ILE A 420 14.50 -1.20 -17.12
C ILE A 420 14.89 -0.44 -15.86
N ALA A 421 15.68 -1.06 -15.01
CA ALA A 421 16.22 -0.40 -13.83
C ALA A 421 17.67 -0.86 -13.58
N VAL A 422 18.51 0.08 -13.20
CA VAL A 422 19.95 -0.16 -12.94
C VAL A 422 20.33 0.50 -11.62
N SER A 423 21.09 -0.23 -10.81
CA SER A 423 21.79 0.29 -9.63
C SER A 423 23.29 0.09 -9.81
N TYR A 424 24.06 1.12 -9.54
CA TYR A 424 25.52 1.14 -9.66
C TYR A 424 26.18 1.58 -8.36
N LYS A 425 27.14 0.78 -7.90
CA LYS A 425 27.94 1.00 -6.69
C LYS A 425 29.40 1.21 -7.09
N PRO A 426 29.82 2.47 -7.34
CA PRO A 426 31.17 2.78 -7.85
C PRO A 426 32.28 2.52 -6.83
N PHE A 427 32.02 2.80 -5.55
CA PHE A 427 33.00 2.74 -4.46
C PHE A 427 32.51 1.82 -3.33
N ALA A 428 33.42 1.15 -2.63
CA ALA A 428 33.07 0.35 -1.46
C ALA A 428 32.66 1.24 -0.27
N PRO A 429 31.80 0.79 0.62
CA PRO A 429 30.53 0.05 0.45
C PRO A 429 29.27 0.92 0.47
N SER A 430 29.35 2.26 0.38
CA SER A 430 28.38 3.20 0.97
C SER A 430 27.51 3.98 -0.02
N ILE A 431 27.90 4.11 -1.31
CA ILE A 431 27.19 4.96 -2.27
C ILE A 431 26.60 4.13 -3.40
N TYR A 432 25.29 4.35 -3.66
CA TYR A 432 24.54 3.70 -4.73
C TYR A 432 23.87 4.75 -5.61
N PHE A 433 24.00 4.63 -6.91
CA PHE A 433 23.24 5.38 -7.90
C PHE A 433 22.20 4.49 -8.54
N ARG A 434 21.01 5.02 -8.81
CA ARG A 434 19.92 4.31 -9.45
C ARG A 434 19.38 5.10 -10.62
N ALA A 435 18.97 4.38 -11.65
CA ALA A 435 18.19 4.94 -12.75
C ALA A 435 17.16 3.90 -13.21
N SER A 436 15.95 4.33 -13.52
CA SER A 436 14.92 3.45 -14.06
C SER A 436 13.99 4.16 -15.04
N TYR A 437 13.51 3.38 -15.99
CA TYR A 437 12.43 3.71 -16.90
C TYR A 437 11.36 2.64 -16.83
N LYS A 438 10.07 3.05 -16.84
CA LYS A 438 8.94 2.12 -16.85
C LYS A 438 7.81 2.69 -17.69
N ASN A 439 7.27 1.86 -18.60
CA ASN A 439 6.01 2.13 -19.27
C ASN A 439 4.88 1.44 -18.49
N ILE A 440 3.79 2.14 -18.25
CA ILE A 440 2.67 1.71 -17.42
C ILE A 440 1.39 1.93 -18.20
N PHE A 441 0.49 0.96 -18.09
CA PHE A 441 -0.81 0.95 -18.71
C PHE A 441 -1.88 0.67 -17.67
N ARG A 442 -2.95 1.49 -17.60
CA ARG A 442 -4.05 1.30 -16.68
C ARG A 442 -5.38 1.25 -17.40
N MET A 443 -6.06 0.12 -17.34
CA MET A 443 -7.45 0.00 -17.80
C MET A 443 -8.41 0.77 -16.89
N PRO A 444 -9.45 1.41 -17.46
CA PRO A 444 -10.56 1.96 -16.69
C PRO A 444 -11.21 0.89 -15.81
N ASN A 445 -11.60 1.24 -14.56
CA ASN A 445 -12.32 0.35 -13.66
C ASN A 445 -13.82 0.29 -13.98
N PHE A 446 -14.57 -0.57 -13.30
CA PHE A 446 -15.97 -0.77 -13.62
C PHE A 446 -16.86 0.44 -13.32
N ASN A 447 -16.56 1.23 -12.27
CA ASN A 447 -17.28 2.47 -12.04
C ASN A 447 -17.01 3.53 -13.14
N GLU A 448 -15.76 3.62 -13.62
CA GLU A 448 -15.40 4.54 -14.70
C GLU A 448 -16.14 4.22 -15.99
N LEU A 449 -16.35 2.93 -16.28
CA LEU A 449 -17.01 2.48 -17.52
C LEU A 449 -18.54 2.39 -17.43
N TYR A 450 -19.06 1.95 -16.29
CA TYR A 450 -20.44 1.44 -16.22
C TYR A 450 -21.33 2.11 -15.18
N PHE A 451 -20.80 2.99 -14.32
CA PHE A 451 -21.65 3.61 -13.31
C PHE A 451 -22.69 4.53 -13.97
N ASN A 452 -23.98 4.24 -13.73
CA ASN A 452 -25.10 4.75 -14.51
C ASN A 452 -25.18 6.29 -14.62
N SER A 453 -24.70 7.01 -13.60
CA SER A 453 -24.77 8.48 -13.55
C SER A 453 -23.59 9.18 -14.23
N PHE A 454 -22.42 8.54 -14.37
CA PHE A 454 -21.21 9.17 -14.85
C PHE A 454 -20.21 8.25 -15.57
N GLY A 455 -20.51 6.95 -15.69
CA GLY A 455 -19.64 5.99 -16.39
C GLY A 455 -19.61 6.26 -17.90
N VAL A 456 -18.45 6.13 -18.52
CA VAL A 456 -18.21 6.39 -19.94
C VAL A 456 -17.53 5.18 -20.56
N ARG A 457 -18.24 4.47 -21.44
CA ARG A 457 -17.75 3.23 -22.07
C ARG A 457 -16.63 3.43 -23.09
N THR A 458 -16.47 4.67 -23.57
CA THR A 458 -15.46 5.07 -24.58
C THR A 458 -14.20 5.64 -23.96
N LEU A 459 -13.97 5.43 -22.65
CA LEU A 459 -12.74 5.88 -22.00
C LEU A 459 -11.54 5.12 -22.53
N GLU A 460 -10.53 5.89 -22.94
CA GLU A 460 -9.22 5.34 -23.29
C GLU A 460 -8.42 4.96 -22.05
N PRO A 461 -7.65 3.86 -22.09
CA PRO A 461 -6.74 3.51 -21.02
C PRO A 461 -5.64 4.55 -20.80
N GLU A 462 -5.28 4.82 -19.55
CA GLU A 462 -4.17 5.69 -19.21
C GLU A 462 -2.83 5.06 -19.57
N LYS A 463 -1.91 5.85 -20.12
CA LYS A 463 -0.53 5.46 -20.47
C LYS A 463 0.44 6.37 -19.72
N THR A 464 1.33 5.79 -18.92
CA THR A 464 2.29 6.56 -18.14
C THR A 464 3.72 6.13 -18.45
N LYS A 465 4.59 7.10 -18.74
CA LYS A 465 6.04 6.91 -18.86
C LYS A 465 6.69 7.48 -17.61
N GLN A 466 7.34 6.62 -16.83
CA GLN A 466 7.98 6.99 -15.58
C GLN A 466 9.50 6.90 -15.69
N TYR A 467 10.19 7.96 -15.29
CA TYR A 467 11.64 8.08 -15.23
C TYR A 467 12.07 8.40 -13.81
N ASN A 468 13.06 7.69 -13.29
CA ASN A 468 13.61 7.92 -11.96
C ASN A 468 15.13 7.90 -12.02
N VAL A 469 15.75 8.82 -11.25
CA VAL A 469 17.19 8.83 -10.99
C VAL A 469 17.39 9.15 -9.52
N GLY A 470 18.22 8.37 -8.83
CA GLY A 470 18.43 8.55 -7.40
C GLY A 470 19.82 8.15 -6.94
N ALA A 471 20.15 8.61 -5.75
CA ALA A 471 21.38 8.25 -5.06
C ALA A 471 21.08 7.93 -3.59
N THR A 472 21.79 6.95 -3.04
CA THR A 472 21.72 6.60 -1.62
C THR A 472 23.12 6.48 -1.04
N TYR A 473 23.31 7.06 0.13
CA TYR A 473 24.48 6.84 0.96
C TYR A 473 24.05 6.06 2.20
N LEU A 474 24.77 4.97 2.50
CA LEU A 474 24.55 4.12 3.67
C LEU A 474 25.83 4.02 4.47
N TYR A 475 25.73 4.26 5.77
CA TYR A 475 26.78 3.99 6.74
C TYR A 475 26.23 3.11 7.86
N GLU A 476 26.91 2.01 8.13
CA GLU A 476 26.68 1.18 9.31
C GLU A 476 28.00 1.03 10.04
N SER A 477 27.96 1.24 11.34
CA SER A 477 29.11 1.00 12.20
C SER A 477 29.38 -0.50 12.29
N ASP A 478 30.64 -0.89 12.22
CA ASP A 478 31.03 -2.28 12.47
C ASP A 478 30.56 -2.70 13.88
N LYS A 479 29.81 -3.79 13.95
CA LYS A 479 29.29 -4.36 15.21
C LYS A 479 30.39 -4.71 16.22
N SER A 480 31.63 -4.93 15.74
CA SER A 480 32.80 -5.16 16.58
C SER A 480 33.30 -3.91 17.32
N LEU A 481 32.93 -2.72 16.86
CA LEU A 481 33.25 -1.42 17.47
C LEU A 481 32.14 -0.97 18.41
N GLU A 482 32.03 -1.60 19.60
CA GLU A 482 31.05 -1.21 20.63
C GLU A 482 31.15 0.28 21.02
N SER A 483 32.31 0.92 20.82
CA SER A 483 32.57 2.32 21.16
C SER A 483 32.04 3.34 20.17
N SER A 484 31.61 2.95 18.97
CA SER A 484 31.07 3.88 18.00
C SER A 484 29.73 4.46 18.44
N ARG A 485 29.66 5.79 18.58
CA ARG A 485 28.42 6.51 18.90
C ARG A 485 27.45 6.51 17.73
N LEU A 486 27.93 6.71 16.49
CA LEU A 486 27.13 6.65 15.28
C LEU A 486 26.92 5.18 14.90
N LYS A 487 25.71 4.66 15.04
CA LYS A 487 25.37 3.26 14.74
C LYS A 487 24.99 3.07 13.27
N SER A 488 24.12 3.92 12.76
CA SER A 488 23.73 3.90 11.35
C SER A 488 23.37 5.30 10.86
N PHE A 489 23.63 5.55 9.60
CA PHE A 489 23.19 6.74 8.88
C PHE A 489 22.85 6.36 7.44
N ALA A 490 21.65 6.74 7.00
CA ALA A 490 21.21 6.54 5.64
C ALA A 490 20.60 7.84 5.11
N ILE A 491 20.96 8.22 3.89
CA ILE A 491 20.33 9.32 3.17
C ILE A 491 20.09 8.90 1.73
N SER A 492 18.91 9.17 1.20
CA SER A 492 18.60 9.00 -0.21
C SER A 492 17.92 10.24 -0.79
N ALA A 493 18.18 10.47 -2.07
CA ALA A 493 17.53 11.50 -2.86
C ALA A 493 17.14 10.87 -4.21
N ASP A 494 15.88 11.01 -4.59
CA ASP A 494 15.31 10.41 -5.80
C ASP A 494 14.53 11.47 -6.59
N TYR A 495 15.04 11.86 -7.74
CA TYR A 495 14.32 12.68 -8.71
C TYR A 495 13.47 11.81 -9.60
N TYR A 496 12.27 12.26 -9.94
CA TYR A 496 11.36 11.57 -10.85
C TYR A 496 10.66 12.51 -11.82
N PHE A 497 10.32 11.93 -12.97
CA PHE A 497 9.55 12.58 -14.00
C PHE A 497 8.57 11.59 -14.63
N ASN A 498 7.26 11.89 -14.55
CA ASN A 498 6.20 11.06 -15.10
C ASN A 498 5.42 11.85 -16.16
N LYS A 499 5.18 11.22 -17.31
CA LYS A 499 4.29 11.71 -18.36
C LYS A 499 3.07 10.81 -18.40
N VAL A 500 1.90 11.38 -18.26
CA VAL A 500 0.62 10.65 -18.28
C VAL A 500 -0.21 11.14 -19.45
N ASP A 501 -0.46 10.26 -20.41
CA ASP A 501 -1.37 10.45 -21.52
C ASP A 501 -2.73 9.84 -21.17
N ASP A 502 -3.82 10.46 -21.61
CA ASP A 502 -5.21 10.00 -21.44
C ASP A 502 -5.63 9.81 -19.97
N LYS A 503 -5.12 10.67 -19.05
CA LYS A 503 -5.42 10.55 -17.62
C LYS A 503 -6.91 10.61 -17.34
N ILE A 504 -7.44 9.58 -16.66
CA ILE A 504 -8.86 9.50 -16.28
C ILE A 504 -9.11 10.28 -15.00
N VAL A 505 -9.95 11.30 -15.09
CA VAL A 505 -10.32 12.15 -13.96
C VAL A 505 -11.83 12.30 -13.85
N ALA A 506 -12.31 12.42 -12.60
CA ALA A 506 -13.69 12.84 -12.34
C ALA A 506 -13.74 14.36 -12.24
N MET A 507 -14.48 15.01 -13.11
CA MET A 507 -14.65 16.45 -13.14
C MET A 507 -16.08 16.83 -12.72
N PRO A 508 -16.27 17.77 -11.78
CA PRO A 508 -17.59 18.27 -11.43
C PRO A 508 -18.13 19.09 -12.61
N LYS A 509 -19.30 18.72 -13.10
CA LYS A 509 -20.14 19.54 -13.99
C LYS A 509 -21.34 20.00 -13.18
N MET A 510 -21.86 21.19 -13.47
CA MET A 510 -22.92 21.91 -12.77
C MET A 510 -23.71 21.16 -11.68
N PHE A 511 -24.23 19.95 -11.93
CA PHE A 511 -25.01 19.15 -10.98
C PHE A 511 -24.61 17.67 -10.94
N ILE A 512 -23.67 17.23 -11.78
CA ILE A 512 -23.22 15.84 -11.88
C ILE A 512 -21.71 15.76 -12.05
N TRP A 513 -21.13 14.66 -11.59
CA TRP A 513 -19.76 14.33 -11.91
C TRP A 513 -19.69 13.70 -13.32
N SER A 514 -18.66 14.02 -14.07
CA SER A 514 -18.37 13.40 -15.36
C SER A 514 -16.96 12.82 -15.33
N ILE A 515 -16.81 11.62 -15.83
CA ILE A 515 -15.49 11.02 -15.99
C ILE A 515 -15.03 11.27 -17.41
N VAL A 516 -13.82 11.77 -17.56
CA VAL A 516 -13.23 12.13 -18.85
C VAL A 516 -11.75 11.73 -18.87
N ASN A 517 -11.22 11.51 -20.08
CA ASN A 517 -9.78 11.48 -20.26
C ASN A 517 -9.28 12.94 -20.34
N MET A 518 -8.31 13.31 -19.49
CA MET A 518 -7.47 14.48 -19.70
C MET A 518 -6.34 14.09 -20.66
N GLY A 519 -6.02 14.97 -21.62
CA GLY A 519 -5.07 14.62 -22.67
C GLY A 519 -3.66 14.37 -22.14
N TYR A 520 -3.09 15.32 -21.36
CA TYR A 520 -1.69 15.23 -20.97
C TYR A 520 -1.41 15.86 -19.61
N VAL A 521 -0.73 15.10 -18.74
CA VAL A 521 -0.30 15.54 -17.41
C VAL A 521 1.20 15.27 -17.23
N GLU A 522 1.93 16.24 -16.70
CA GLU A 522 3.31 16.06 -16.24
C GLU A 522 3.43 16.14 -14.74
N ILE A 523 4.21 15.20 -14.18
CA ILE A 523 4.50 15.16 -12.75
C ILE A 523 6.00 15.02 -12.56
N LYS A 524 6.62 16.01 -11.92
CA LYS A 524 8.05 15.98 -11.59
C LYS A 524 8.28 16.32 -10.12
N GLY A 525 9.30 15.74 -9.54
CA GLY A 525 9.59 15.99 -8.14
C GLY A 525 10.87 15.34 -7.64
N ILE A 526 11.12 15.53 -6.36
CA ILE A 526 12.26 14.95 -5.67
C ILE A 526 11.85 14.52 -4.26
N ASP A 527 12.24 13.30 -3.89
CA ASP A 527 12.03 12.72 -2.58
C ASP A 527 13.37 12.63 -1.84
N PHE A 528 13.41 13.10 -0.59
CA PHE A 528 14.53 12.92 0.34
C PHE A 528 14.10 12.06 1.51
N VAL A 529 14.95 11.11 1.88
CA VAL A 529 14.76 10.25 3.06
C VAL A 529 16.06 10.20 3.83
N THR A 530 16.01 10.48 5.14
CA THR A 530 17.17 10.42 6.04
C THR A 530 16.79 9.63 7.29
N ASN A 531 17.65 8.69 7.69
CA ASN A 531 17.56 7.95 8.93
C ASN A 531 18.91 8.00 9.64
N LEU A 532 18.87 8.24 10.95
CA LEU A 532 20.07 8.34 11.79
C LEU A 532 19.83 7.62 13.12
N GLU A 533 20.77 6.78 13.51
CA GLU A 533 20.80 6.13 14.82
C GLU A 533 22.10 6.45 15.54
N VAL A 534 21.99 7.04 16.73
CA VAL A 534 23.11 7.42 17.57
C VAL A 534 22.97 6.78 18.96
N ALA A 535 23.94 6.01 19.37
CA ALA A 535 24.05 5.55 20.77
C ALA A 535 24.57 6.72 21.62
N THR A 536 23.72 7.26 22.49
CA THR A 536 24.12 8.34 23.42
C THR A 536 24.82 7.79 24.65
N SER A 537 24.53 6.53 25.02
CA SER A 537 25.26 5.75 26.02
C SER A 537 25.11 4.26 25.74
N LYS A 538 25.68 3.38 26.60
CA LYS A 538 25.50 1.90 26.47
C LYS A 538 24.05 1.44 26.57
N ARG A 539 23.14 2.23 27.12
CA ARG A 539 21.72 1.87 27.35
C ARG A 539 20.74 2.90 26.76
N THR A 540 21.24 3.88 26.02
CA THR A 540 20.38 4.94 25.47
C THR A 540 20.71 5.21 24.02
N SER A 541 19.68 5.34 23.19
CA SER A 541 19.79 5.58 21.76
C SER A 541 18.85 6.69 21.31
N LEU A 542 19.33 7.49 20.37
CA LEU A 542 18.56 8.53 19.70
C LEU A 542 18.35 8.10 18.25
N PHE A 543 17.11 8.16 17.80
CA PHE A 543 16.71 7.86 16.43
C PHE A 543 16.11 9.11 15.80
N LEU A 544 16.58 9.44 14.63
CA LEU A 544 16.09 10.57 13.84
C LEU A 544 15.67 10.05 12.47
N THR A 545 14.46 10.41 12.05
CA THR A 545 14.01 10.19 10.68
C THR A 545 13.46 11.50 10.13
N ALA A 546 13.88 11.88 8.94
CA ALA A 546 13.33 13.01 8.21
C ALA A 546 13.04 12.61 6.77
N LYS A 547 11.85 12.97 6.28
CA LYS A 547 11.41 12.72 4.91
C LYS A 547 10.80 13.98 4.35
N TYR A 548 11.11 14.27 3.10
CA TYR A 548 10.62 15.44 2.41
C TYR A 548 10.34 15.08 0.96
N ALA A 549 9.23 15.57 0.41
CA ALA A 549 8.87 15.46 -0.98
C ALA A 549 8.54 16.85 -1.55
N TYR A 550 9.17 17.17 -2.66
CA TYR A 550 8.75 18.25 -3.56
C TYR A 550 8.10 17.65 -4.78
N GLN A 551 6.93 18.18 -5.17
CA GLN A 551 6.13 17.62 -6.24
C GLN A 551 5.45 18.72 -7.05
N TYR A 552 5.66 18.72 -8.36
CA TYR A 552 5.01 19.61 -9.30
C TYR A 552 4.26 18.79 -10.33
N ALA A 553 2.93 18.76 -10.20
CA ALA A 553 2.03 17.97 -11.03
C ALA A 553 1.03 18.90 -11.72
N VAL A 554 1.09 19.01 -13.04
CA VAL A 554 0.35 20.01 -13.82
C VAL A 554 -0.38 19.41 -15.00
N ASP A 555 -1.51 20.05 -15.32
CA ASP A 555 -2.27 19.79 -16.53
C ASP A 555 -1.66 20.56 -17.69
N LEU A 556 -1.31 19.86 -18.78
CA LEU A 556 -0.75 20.42 -20.00
C LEU A 556 -1.60 20.03 -21.23
N THR A 557 -2.87 19.71 -21.02
CA THR A 557 -3.77 19.19 -22.04
C THR A 557 -4.04 20.21 -23.16
N ASP A 558 -4.47 21.42 -22.80
CA ASP A 558 -4.82 22.46 -23.77
C ASP A 558 -4.24 23.81 -23.34
N PRO A 559 -3.25 24.36 -24.12
CA PRO A 559 -2.66 25.66 -23.82
C PRO A 559 -3.65 26.84 -23.80
N LYS A 560 -4.87 26.68 -24.32
CA LYS A 560 -5.91 27.69 -24.28
C LYS A 560 -6.85 27.55 -23.09
N SER A 561 -6.74 26.49 -22.30
CA SER A 561 -7.57 26.26 -21.15
C SER A 561 -7.14 27.11 -19.94
N ASP A 562 -8.11 27.61 -19.19
CA ASP A 562 -7.89 28.36 -17.94
C ASP A 562 -7.19 27.53 -16.84
N ILE A 563 -7.08 26.20 -17.03
CA ILE A 563 -6.40 25.30 -16.10
C ILE A 563 -5.03 24.82 -16.59
N TYR A 564 -4.57 25.32 -17.74
CA TYR A 564 -3.26 24.98 -18.28
C TYR A 564 -2.12 25.38 -17.32
N GLU A 565 -1.16 24.48 -17.12
CA GLU A 565 -0.07 24.60 -16.12
C GLU A 565 -0.54 24.71 -14.67
N HIS A 566 -1.82 24.49 -14.38
CA HIS A 566 -2.31 24.46 -13.02
C HIS A 566 -1.93 23.16 -12.32
N GLN A 567 -1.59 23.27 -11.01
CA GLN A 567 -1.33 22.14 -10.14
C GLN A 567 -2.59 21.27 -10.02
N LEU A 568 -2.44 19.97 -10.16
CA LEU A 568 -3.55 19.03 -10.00
C LEU A 568 -4.16 19.10 -8.60
N PRO A 569 -5.49 18.87 -8.46
CA PRO A 569 -6.17 18.92 -7.18
C PRO A 569 -5.60 17.98 -6.13
N TYR A 570 -5.57 18.44 -4.88
CA TYR A 570 -5.10 17.73 -3.68
C TYR A 570 -3.62 17.36 -3.64
N ILE A 571 -2.82 17.80 -4.60
CA ILE A 571 -1.39 17.53 -4.64
C ILE A 571 -0.62 18.75 -4.09
N PRO A 572 0.00 18.66 -2.89
CA PRO A 572 0.81 19.75 -2.35
C PRO A 572 2.17 19.80 -3.06
N LYS A 573 2.70 21.01 -3.29
CA LYS A 573 4.08 21.15 -3.81
C LYS A 573 5.13 20.68 -2.80
N HIS A 574 4.86 20.80 -1.52
CA HIS A 574 5.78 20.45 -0.44
C HIS A 574 5.06 19.61 0.60
N SER A 575 5.62 18.48 0.96
CA SER A 575 5.19 17.65 2.07
C SER A 575 6.40 17.04 2.78
N GLY A 576 6.24 16.70 4.04
CA GLY A 576 7.32 16.06 4.77
C GLY A 576 6.91 15.59 6.15
N ASN A 577 7.70 14.69 6.69
CA ASN A 577 7.53 14.22 8.05
C ASN A 577 8.88 14.05 8.73
N GLY A 578 8.86 14.20 10.05
CA GLY A 578 10.03 14.00 10.89
C GLY A 578 9.67 13.26 12.16
N SER A 579 10.59 12.47 12.66
CA SER A 579 10.45 11.83 13.96
C SER A 579 11.78 11.84 14.73
N VAL A 580 11.67 12.02 16.04
CA VAL A 580 12.77 11.89 16.99
C VAL A 580 12.30 10.91 18.05
N ALA A 581 13.05 9.82 18.26
CA ALA A 581 12.77 8.88 19.33
C ALA A 581 14.00 8.71 20.22
N PHE A 582 13.80 8.81 21.53
CA PHE A 582 14.80 8.59 22.55
C PHE A 582 14.45 7.35 23.37
N GLU A 583 15.23 6.31 23.19
CA GLU A 583 15.11 5.07 23.94
C GLU A 583 16.06 5.05 25.13
N ASN A 584 15.53 4.71 26.30
CA ASN A 584 16.26 4.67 27.54
C ASN A 584 15.64 3.67 28.54
N PRO A 585 16.35 3.25 29.58
CA PRO A 585 15.85 2.27 30.54
C PRO A 585 14.65 2.72 31.38
N VAL A 586 14.34 4.01 31.47
CA VAL A 586 13.27 4.54 32.33
C VAL A 586 11.94 4.56 31.56
N VAL A 587 11.84 5.38 30.53
CA VAL A 587 10.66 5.49 29.66
C VAL A 587 11.09 5.99 28.29
N ASN A 588 10.65 5.32 27.24
CA ASN A 588 10.94 5.72 25.88
C ASN A 588 9.99 6.83 25.45
N VAL A 589 10.54 7.82 24.72
CA VAL A 589 9.80 9.00 24.27
C VAL A 589 9.99 9.13 22.78
N SER A 590 8.92 9.42 22.06
CA SER A 590 9.01 9.82 20.65
C SER A 590 8.18 11.07 20.37
N TYR A 591 8.69 11.90 19.48
CA TYR A 591 8.03 13.07 18.94
C TYR A 591 7.98 12.96 17.42
N ASN A 592 6.83 13.29 16.83
CA ASN A 592 6.60 13.16 15.41
C ASN A 592 5.91 14.40 14.86
N VAL A 593 6.27 14.78 13.64
CA VAL A 593 5.60 15.85 12.90
C VAL A 593 5.27 15.35 11.49
N ASN A 594 4.07 15.70 11.01
CA ASN A 594 3.66 15.50 9.63
C ASN A 594 3.18 16.84 9.08
N ALA A 595 3.84 17.35 8.04
CA ALA A 595 3.58 18.67 7.46
C ALA A 595 3.16 18.53 5.99
N VAL A 596 2.09 19.23 5.62
CA VAL A 596 1.56 19.28 4.25
C VAL A 596 1.39 20.73 3.85
N GLY A 597 1.96 21.09 2.70
CA GLY A 597 1.92 22.45 2.14
C GLY A 597 0.54 22.82 1.60
N LYS A 598 0.45 24.07 1.13
CA LYS A 598 -0.74 24.56 0.44
C LYS A 598 -1.04 23.75 -0.82
N ARG A 599 -2.32 23.54 -1.11
CA ARG A 599 -2.82 22.80 -2.26
C ARG A 599 -4.18 23.31 -2.68
N TYR A 600 -4.65 22.91 -3.82
CA TYR A 600 -5.97 23.28 -4.33
C TYR A 600 -6.90 22.06 -4.35
N TYR A 601 -8.19 22.24 -4.08
CA TYR A 601 -9.16 21.14 -4.14
C TYR A 601 -9.91 21.05 -5.48
N LEU A 602 -9.81 22.11 -6.31
CA LEU A 602 -10.32 22.16 -7.69
C LEU A 602 -9.19 22.43 -8.69
N PRO A 603 -9.39 22.13 -9.99
CA PRO A 603 -8.38 22.36 -11.03
C PRO A 603 -7.92 23.81 -11.16
N GLN A 604 -8.83 24.79 -10.94
CA GLN A 604 -8.48 26.21 -10.95
C GLN A 604 -7.66 26.56 -9.71
N ASN A 605 -6.42 26.99 -9.90
CA ASN A 605 -5.49 27.34 -8.84
C ASN A 605 -5.72 28.78 -8.32
N ILE A 606 -6.94 29.09 -7.97
CA ILE A 606 -7.34 30.40 -7.41
C ILE A 606 -7.45 30.35 -5.89
N ARG A 607 -7.38 31.52 -5.24
CA ARG A 607 -7.39 31.62 -3.77
C ARG A 607 -8.62 30.96 -3.11
N PRO A 608 -9.86 31.05 -3.62
CA PRO A 608 -11.02 30.38 -3.03
C PRO A 608 -10.89 28.84 -3.01
N ASN A 609 -10.17 28.27 -3.96
CA ASN A 609 -9.96 26.82 -4.09
C ASN A 609 -8.74 26.34 -3.30
N MET A 610 -8.01 27.24 -2.62
CA MET A 610 -6.82 26.91 -1.88
C MET A 610 -7.15 26.32 -0.50
N MET A 611 -6.50 25.21 -0.18
CA MET A 611 -6.46 24.61 1.16
C MET A 611 -5.16 25.03 1.85
N GLU A 612 -5.26 25.52 3.08
CA GLU A 612 -4.11 25.98 3.85
C GLU A 612 -3.17 24.83 4.24
N ALA A 613 -1.91 25.16 4.43
CA ALA A 613 -0.91 24.27 4.95
C ALA A 613 -1.18 23.91 6.41
N TYR A 614 -0.80 22.70 6.80
CA TYR A 614 -0.87 22.27 8.20
C TYR A 614 0.33 21.44 8.61
N ALA A 615 0.56 21.41 9.92
CA ALA A 615 1.48 20.48 10.57
C ALA A 615 0.76 19.81 11.74
N GLU A 616 0.80 18.48 11.76
CA GLU A 616 0.28 17.65 12.84
C GLU A 616 1.45 17.15 13.67
N HIS A 617 1.41 17.40 14.97
CA HIS A 617 2.43 17.02 15.93
C HIS A 617 1.92 15.92 16.85
N GLY A 618 2.74 14.92 17.13
CA GLY A 618 2.37 13.83 18.04
C GLY A 618 3.50 13.46 18.99
N VAL A 619 3.14 13.00 20.16
CA VAL A 619 4.06 12.48 21.19
C VAL A 619 3.61 11.11 21.63
N SER A 620 4.56 10.20 21.80
CA SER A 620 4.33 8.87 22.39
C SER A 620 5.28 8.61 23.55
N LEU A 621 4.75 8.02 24.61
CA LEU A 621 5.50 7.51 25.74
C LEU A 621 5.25 6.00 25.84
N TYR A 622 6.29 5.19 25.95
CA TYR A 622 6.11 3.76 26.12
C TYR A 622 7.17 3.11 26.99
N LYS A 623 6.78 2.03 27.66
CA LYS A 623 7.65 1.23 28.51
C LYS A 623 7.27 -0.24 28.40
N THR A 624 8.26 -1.10 28.18
CA THR A 624 8.12 -2.55 28.29
C THR A 624 8.68 -3.02 29.64
N PHE A 625 7.92 -3.85 30.32
CA PHE A 625 8.28 -4.52 31.55
C PHE A 625 8.44 -6.01 31.23
N ASP A 626 9.61 -6.53 31.51
CA ASP A 626 9.94 -7.95 31.36
C ASP A 626 9.64 -8.69 32.68
N PHE A 627 8.68 -9.60 32.61
CA PHE A 627 8.34 -10.52 33.69
C PHE A 627 8.75 -11.95 33.28
N LYS A 628 9.15 -12.76 34.19
CA LYS A 628 9.62 -14.14 33.90
C LYS A 628 8.70 -14.99 33.00
N LYS A 629 7.41 -14.69 32.94
CA LYS A 629 6.41 -15.48 32.21
C LYS A 629 5.82 -14.74 30.98
N PHE A 630 5.88 -13.42 30.96
CA PHE A 630 5.30 -12.57 29.91
C PHE A 630 5.96 -11.19 29.92
N ASP A 631 5.89 -10.52 28.82
CA ASP A 631 6.22 -9.10 28.69
C ASP A 631 4.95 -8.27 28.74
N MET A 632 4.99 -7.15 29.45
CA MET A 632 3.91 -6.17 29.46
C MET A 632 4.41 -4.85 28.90
N LYS A 633 3.75 -4.32 27.88
CA LYS A 633 4.05 -3.00 27.31
C LYS A 633 2.90 -2.04 27.61
N LEU A 634 3.24 -0.90 28.20
CA LEU A 634 2.35 0.24 28.40
C LEU A 634 2.74 1.33 27.40
N ARG A 635 1.74 1.94 26.78
CA ARG A 635 1.93 3.03 25.84
C ARG A 635 0.84 4.10 25.98
N GLY A 636 1.24 5.37 25.88
CA GLY A 636 0.36 6.53 25.80
C GLY A 636 0.74 7.42 24.62
N ASP A 637 -0.23 7.84 23.83
CA ASP A 637 -0.06 8.69 22.65
C ASP A 637 -0.90 9.95 22.75
N VAL A 638 -0.33 11.08 22.34
CA VAL A 638 -1.03 12.33 22.08
C VAL A 638 -0.90 12.63 20.60
N VAL A 639 -2.01 12.70 19.90
CA VAL A 639 -2.09 13.02 18.47
C VAL A 639 -2.58 14.45 18.31
N ASN A 640 -2.05 15.16 17.31
CA ASN A 640 -2.36 16.57 17.07
C ASN A 640 -2.15 17.42 18.35
N LEU A 641 -0.94 17.34 18.93
CA LEU A 641 -0.56 18.00 20.18
C LEU A 641 -0.88 19.50 20.20
N THR A 642 -0.73 20.18 19.06
CA THR A 642 -0.99 21.61 18.90
C THR A 642 -2.45 21.99 18.75
N ASP A 643 -3.36 20.99 18.77
CA ASP A 643 -4.81 21.18 18.64
C ASP A 643 -5.21 21.89 17.33
N LYS A 644 -4.44 21.67 16.27
CA LYS A 644 -4.66 22.33 14.98
C LYS A 644 -5.85 21.70 14.26
N GLN A 645 -6.81 22.56 13.86
CA GLN A 645 -7.83 22.13 12.91
C GLN A 645 -7.29 22.17 11.49
N TYR A 646 -7.49 21.10 10.75
CA TYR A 646 -7.10 20.97 9.35
C TYR A 646 -8.04 20.02 8.59
N GLU A 647 -7.97 20.05 7.28
CA GLU A 647 -8.72 19.18 6.37
C GLU A 647 -7.72 18.45 5.46
N VAL A 648 -7.90 17.16 5.26
CA VAL A 648 -7.18 16.39 4.23
C VAL A 648 -7.94 16.47 2.91
N VAL A 649 -9.24 16.23 2.95
CA VAL A 649 -10.20 16.47 1.88
C VAL A 649 -11.06 17.67 2.27
N ARG A 650 -11.33 18.56 1.32
CA ARG A 650 -12.12 19.78 1.55
C ARG A 650 -13.50 19.43 2.11
N PHE A 651 -13.94 20.16 3.11
CA PHE A 651 -15.19 19.99 3.87
C PHE A 651 -15.21 18.75 4.79
N TYR A 652 -14.08 18.06 4.96
CA TYR A 652 -13.95 16.98 5.92
C TYR A 652 -12.94 17.37 7.00
N PRO A 653 -13.41 18.06 8.07
CA PRO A 653 -12.54 18.45 9.17
C PRO A 653 -11.97 17.21 9.85
N MET A 654 -10.68 17.24 10.14
CA MET A 654 -9.99 16.18 10.87
C MET A 654 -10.11 16.41 12.38
N PRO A 655 -10.04 15.33 13.20
CA PRO A 655 -10.07 15.44 14.65
C PRO A 655 -8.99 16.40 15.17
N LYS A 656 -9.36 17.23 16.15
CA LYS A 656 -8.45 18.03 16.95
C LYS A 656 -7.59 17.10 17.82
N ARG A 657 -6.99 17.61 18.92
CA ARG A 657 -6.18 16.81 19.82
C ARG A 657 -6.91 15.57 20.33
N SER A 658 -6.21 14.43 20.27
CA SER A 658 -6.75 13.17 20.76
C SER A 658 -5.70 12.37 21.52
N TYR A 659 -6.16 11.50 22.41
CA TYR A 659 -5.35 10.69 23.31
C TYR A 659 -5.63 9.23 23.07
N LYS A 660 -4.60 8.39 23.17
CA LYS A 660 -4.71 6.93 23.17
C LYS A 660 -3.83 6.32 24.26
N ALA A 661 -4.30 5.25 24.85
CA ALA A 661 -3.52 4.42 25.77
C ALA A 661 -3.68 2.96 25.39
N SER A 662 -2.61 2.17 25.50
CA SER A 662 -2.68 0.74 25.25
C SER A 662 -1.86 -0.06 26.26
N VAL A 663 -2.34 -1.27 26.51
CA VAL A 663 -1.65 -2.30 27.28
C VAL A 663 -1.54 -3.53 26.39
N GLU A 664 -0.34 -4.08 26.27
CA GLU A 664 -0.04 -5.28 25.48
C GLU A 664 0.66 -6.30 26.38
N PHE A 665 0.22 -7.54 26.31
CA PHE A 665 0.83 -8.69 26.95
C PHE A 665 1.33 -9.66 25.88
N LYS A 666 2.59 -10.12 26.02
CA LYS A 666 3.20 -11.17 25.21
C LYS A 666 3.64 -12.33 26.07
N PHE A 667 3.19 -13.55 25.72
CA PHE A 667 3.41 -14.77 26.50
C PHE A 667 4.33 -15.75 25.78
#